data_a8d55cf391b2392eaf8f41b633c997da
#
_entry.id   a8d55cf391b2392eaf8f41b633c997da
#
_cell.length_a   1.000
_cell.length_b   1.000
_cell.length_c   1.000
_cell.angle_alpha   90.00
_cell.angle_beta   90.00
_cell.angle_gamma   90.00
#
_symmetry.space_group_name_H-M   'P 1'
#
loop_
_entity.id
_entity.type
_entity.pdbx_description
1 polymer ?
#
loop_
_entity_poly.entity_id
_entity_poly.type
_entity_poly.pdbx_seq_one_letter_code
_entity_poly.pdbx_strand_id
1 'polypeptide(L)'
;MNDPGAESTPASGEVSGNDFHGPTAFQVGDHNNQHIHHHVTHAAPTAADPLDTTADEFARVVGAQWQEEAGLRRLLEPAPLPVRWRVSERKVAGRVVGATGEGAGRARFGPLPGLGPATRGRLRDGGGLSELHAVYGGLASGRLLLVGAPAAGKTAAAVLLLLDALAHRAAQAAPADRARVPVPVLLSLDGWNPGEDTATDWAADRLSHEYTLFHGKGGRARARQLLEQGRVSLFLDGLDEVTGRLRAAMVSALETAPFRLVLVSRAKEAVLTARKARLSGALAVEIQPVRPADAAGYLLNRLPSTPSPAWQELTGRLLTGTGPLAAALTGPLAIALLRDVYGDDDPVGELLDTDRFPTPAAVENHLLDHAVVAAYTRRPGHPRPRYSAETAERALRYVAARLAQEGTRDLRWWHIPGWTGRRPRMIAVWFVSSVVCGPPGVIMAWSLFPSIPSAVAGALAAIAGGYGVALQFLARSVPQPLSSAGWRDIFTRETVRSGIRQWLFVGTGLCLVLPLVLDPGPPVWLLYLVTLPIGFSELLVTGRGHKILSGTPFLSAGSGRNYDKVREVFARPQVVDTRSVGPVDVWRHHIGLRLFLGLLTGFALALYIGPIVAWGQYPLLGAMFALTAALWAGATSVLAGNLAVATALTGVQLHFEEGTPVRLVRFLEDARRRNLLRATGPVYQFRHARLQERLAARNVPE
;
A
#
# COMPACT_ATOMS: atom_id res chain seq x y z
N MET A 1 64.65 -64.05 53.82
CA MET A 1 65.82 -64.29 52.97
C MET A 1 65.32 -64.47 51.53
N ASN A 2 65.72 -63.52 50.71
CA ASN A 2 65.72 -63.52 49.23
C ASN A 2 64.40 -63.50 48.49
N ASP A 3 64.00 -62.38 47.98
CA ASP A 3 64.39 -61.68 46.71
C ASP A 3 64.42 -62.56 45.45
N PRO A 4 64.26 -61.96 44.27
CA PRO A 4 63.70 -60.69 43.79
C PRO A 4 62.76 -60.82 42.60
N GLY A 5 62.16 -59.74 42.32
CA GLY A 5 61.68 -59.10 41.14
C GLY A 5 61.94 -59.65 39.76
N ALA A 6 60.91 -59.66 38.98
CA ALA A 6 61.00 -59.60 37.51
C ALA A 6 60.13 -58.44 37.03
N GLU A 7 60.78 -57.39 36.67
CA GLU A 7 60.22 -56.32 35.86
C GLU A 7 59.79 -56.84 34.50
N SER A 8 58.48 -56.86 34.26
CA SER A 8 57.94 -57.07 32.93
C SER A 8 57.98 -55.74 32.15
N THR A 9 58.89 -55.66 31.21
CA THR A 9 58.96 -54.58 30.20
C THR A 9 57.64 -54.49 29.46
N PRO A 10 56.99 -53.31 29.34
CA PRO A 10 55.80 -53.16 28.55
C PRO A 10 56.14 -53.36 27.06
N ALA A 11 55.40 -54.23 26.37
CA ALA A 11 55.48 -54.39 24.95
C ALA A 11 55.08 -53.08 24.24
N SER A 12 56.01 -52.44 23.59
CA SER A 12 55.76 -51.29 22.69
C SER A 12 55.08 -51.84 21.43
N GLY A 13 53.77 -51.70 21.33
CA GLY A 13 53.04 -51.97 20.09
C GLY A 13 53.30 -50.85 19.09
N GLU A 14 54.09 -51.15 18.06
CA GLU A 14 54.34 -50.22 16.96
C GLU A 14 53.23 -50.39 15.93
N VAL A 15 52.49 -49.26 15.65
CA VAL A 15 51.43 -49.20 14.63
C VAL A 15 52.05 -48.52 13.40
N SER A 16 52.33 -49.31 12.35
CA SER A 16 52.87 -48.81 11.10
C SER A 16 51.95 -49.15 9.92
N GLY A 17 51.94 -48.29 8.90
CA GLY A 17 51.27 -48.56 7.62
C GLY A 17 49.78 -48.14 7.50
N ASN A 18 49.28 -47.33 8.43
CA ASN A 18 47.90 -46.75 8.32
C ASN A 18 47.94 -45.25 8.09
N ASP A 19 47.30 -44.80 7.02
CA ASP A 19 47.06 -43.37 6.76
C ASP A 19 45.73 -42.94 7.37
N PHE A 20 45.77 -41.99 8.31
CA PHE A 20 44.59 -41.47 8.99
C PHE A 20 44.25 -40.07 8.50
N HIS A 21 43.08 -39.90 7.92
CA HIS A 21 42.58 -38.59 7.43
C HIS A 21 41.60 -37.92 8.43
N GLY A 22 42.05 -37.71 9.68
CA GLY A 22 41.23 -37.09 10.71
C GLY A 22 41.79 -37.25 12.12
N PRO A 23 41.22 -36.60 13.12
CA PRO A 23 41.65 -36.74 14.51
C PRO A 23 41.45 -38.21 14.96
N THR A 24 42.55 -38.87 15.24
CA THR A 24 42.61 -40.29 15.62
C THR A 24 43.23 -40.43 17.00
N ALA A 25 42.62 -41.24 17.86
CA ALA A 25 43.14 -41.53 19.18
C ALA A 25 43.50 -43.05 19.24
N PHE A 26 44.67 -43.38 19.72
CA PHE A 26 45.17 -44.74 19.89
C PHE A 26 45.25 -45.12 21.35
N GLN A 27 44.97 -46.36 21.64
CA GLN A 27 45.14 -46.97 22.96
C GLN A 27 45.94 -48.23 22.80
N VAL A 28 47.07 -48.35 23.59
CA VAL A 28 47.90 -49.50 23.62
C VAL A 28 48.02 -49.97 25.06
N GLY A 29 47.72 -51.22 25.37
CA GLY A 29 47.81 -51.84 26.68
C GLY A 29 46.48 -52.31 27.26
N ASP A 30 46.55 -53.27 28.20
CA ASP A 30 45.37 -53.84 28.87
C ASP A 30 44.87 -52.91 30.00
N HIS A 31 43.56 -52.78 30.15
CA HIS A 31 42.87 -52.00 31.19
C HIS A 31 42.92 -50.43 31.06
N ASN A 32 43.12 -49.89 29.88
CA ASN A 32 43.01 -48.47 29.66
C ASN A 32 41.55 -48.05 29.39
N ASN A 33 41.05 -47.04 30.15
CA ASN A 33 39.79 -46.37 29.89
C ASN A 33 40.05 -45.02 29.17
N GLN A 34 39.71 -44.96 27.90
CA GLN A 34 39.81 -43.69 27.14
C GLN A 34 38.45 -42.99 27.03
N HIS A 35 38.34 -41.85 27.65
CA HIS A 35 37.20 -40.93 27.45
C HIS A 35 37.54 -39.94 26.33
N ILE A 36 37.03 -40.21 25.13
CA ILE A 36 37.19 -39.29 23.99
C ILE A 36 36.06 -38.26 24.10
N HIS A 37 36.38 -37.06 24.59
CA HIS A 37 35.48 -35.93 24.48
C HIS A 37 35.62 -35.34 23.07
N HIS A 38 34.73 -35.74 22.17
CA HIS A 38 34.53 -34.99 20.94
C HIS A 38 33.92 -33.63 21.29
N HIS A 39 34.76 -32.60 21.43
CA HIS A 39 34.30 -31.23 21.29
C HIS A 39 33.93 -31.04 19.82
N VAL A 40 32.70 -31.42 19.43
CA VAL A 40 32.10 -30.84 18.24
C VAL A 40 31.93 -29.37 18.56
N THR A 41 32.88 -28.56 18.16
CA THR A 41 32.67 -27.11 18.05
C THR A 41 31.61 -26.97 16.96
N HIS A 42 30.35 -27.05 17.36
CA HIS A 42 29.32 -26.37 16.59
C HIS A 42 29.81 -24.91 16.55
N ALA A 43 30.33 -24.49 15.40
CA ALA A 43 30.43 -23.07 15.12
C ALA A 43 29.06 -22.53 15.50
N ALA A 44 29.01 -21.69 16.52
CA ALA A 44 27.76 -21.04 16.93
C ALA A 44 27.17 -20.50 15.63
N PRO A 45 25.90 -20.73 15.32
CA PRO A 45 25.31 -20.24 14.09
C PRO A 45 25.63 -18.75 14.08
N THR A 46 26.40 -18.33 13.09
CA THR A 46 26.80 -16.91 12.91
C THR A 46 25.49 -16.16 13.03
N ALA A 47 25.36 -15.30 14.04
CA ALA A 47 24.12 -14.60 14.32
C ALA A 47 23.64 -14.00 12.99
N ALA A 48 22.48 -14.42 12.52
CA ALA A 48 21.95 -13.99 11.22
C ALA A 48 22.00 -12.47 11.19
N ASP A 49 22.56 -11.89 10.14
CA ASP A 49 22.61 -10.43 9.97
C ASP A 49 21.17 -9.89 10.18
N PRO A 50 20.94 -8.94 11.09
CA PRO A 50 19.62 -8.37 11.32
C PRO A 50 18.97 -7.86 10.03
N LEU A 51 19.76 -7.46 9.03
CA LEU A 51 19.29 -7.05 7.72
C LEU A 51 18.80 -8.23 6.88
N ASP A 52 19.43 -9.39 6.96
CA ASP A 52 18.98 -10.60 6.24
C ASP A 52 17.68 -11.11 6.81
N THR A 53 17.52 -11.09 8.14
CA THR A 53 16.24 -11.39 8.81
C THR A 53 15.14 -10.42 8.36
N THR A 54 15.44 -9.12 8.32
CA THR A 54 14.49 -8.10 7.83
C THR A 54 14.15 -8.31 6.36
N ALA A 55 15.12 -8.68 5.51
CA ALA A 55 14.90 -8.97 4.10
C ALA A 55 14.02 -10.22 3.91
N ASP A 56 14.20 -11.28 4.73
CA ASP A 56 13.37 -12.49 4.67
C ASP A 56 11.92 -12.20 5.08
N GLU A 57 11.74 -11.38 6.11
CA GLU A 57 10.41 -10.93 6.53
C GLU A 57 9.74 -10.07 5.46
N PHE A 58 10.50 -9.15 4.87
CA PHE A 58 10.04 -8.30 3.79
C PHE A 58 9.65 -9.11 2.55
N ALA A 59 10.42 -10.13 2.17
CA ALA A 59 10.09 -11.02 1.07
C ALA A 59 8.74 -11.74 1.27
N ARG A 60 8.43 -12.16 2.52
CA ARG A 60 7.12 -12.77 2.83
C ARG A 60 5.97 -11.79 2.68
N VAL A 61 6.14 -10.53 3.14
CA VAL A 61 5.12 -9.48 3.01
C VAL A 61 4.85 -9.16 1.54
N VAL A 62 5.91 -8.92 0.76
CA VAL A 62 5.79 -8.63 -0.68
C VAL A 62 5.17 -9.83 -1.41
N GLY A 63 5.58 -11.05 -1.06
CA GLY A 63 5.05 -12.28 -1.64
C GLY A 63 3.54 -12.43 -1.42
N ALA A 64 3.07 -12.26 -0.20
CA ALA A 64 1.65 -12.33 0.13
C ALA A 64 0.83 -11.29 -0.63
N GLN A 65 1.33 -10.05 -0.69
CA GLN A 65 0.68 -8.95 -1.43
C GLN A 65 0.52 -9.27 -2.92
N TRP A 66 1.60 -9.69 -3.58
CA TRP A 66 1.57 -9.87 -5.02
C TRP A 66 0.94 -11.20 -5.44
N GLN A 67 0.92 -12.22 -4.58
CA GLN A 67 0.11 -13.42 -4.78
C GLN A 67 -1.39 -13.10 -4.73
N GLU A 68 -1.85 -12.33 -3.73
CA GLU A 68 -3.24 -11.85 -3.67
C GLU A 68 -3.61 -11.05 -4.92
N GLU A 69 -2.76 -10.09 -5.30
CA GLU A 69 -3.00 -9.23 -6.46
C GLU A 69 -2.97 -10.03 -7.79
N ALA A 70 -2.07 -10.99 -7.94
CA ALA A 70 -2.01 -11.87 -9.11
C ALA A 70 -3.25 -12.78 -9.18
N GLY A 71 -3.74 -13.28 -8.04
CA GLY A 71 -4.99 -14.03 -7.96
C GLY A 71 -6.20 -13.18 -8.37
N LEU A 72 -6.31 -11.94 -7.83
CA LEU A 72 -7.36 -10.99 -8.22
C LEU A 72 -7.33 -10.68 -9.72
N ARG A 73 -6.13 -10.57 -10.31
CA ARG A 73 -5.95 -10.33 -11.76
C ARG A 73 -6.12 -11.60 -12.60
N ARG A 74 -6.30 -12.76 -11.96
CA ARG A 74 -6.34 -14.06 -12.64
C ARG A 74 -5.12 -14.28 -13.54
N LEU A 75 -3.92 -13.91 -13.06
CA LEU A 75 -2.69 -14.10 -13.80
C LEU A 75 -2.16 -15.54 -13.69
N LEU A 76 -2.51 -16.25 -12.63
CA LEU A 76 -1.99 -17.58 -12.31
C LEU A 76 -2.96 -18.72 -12.68
N GLU A 77 -4.24 -18.42 -12.82
CA GLU A 77 -5.28 -19.42 -13.05
C GLU A 77 -6.14 -19.10 -14.30
N PRO A 78 -6.42 -20.13 -15.13
CA PRO A 78 -6.00 -21.53 -15.05
C PRO A 78 -4.50 -21.75 -15.30
N ALA A 79 -3.84 -20.84 -16.04
CA ALA A 79 -2.41 -20.73 -16.27
C ALA A 79 -2.10 -19.29 -16.75
N PRO A 80 -0.89 -18.78 -16.58
CA PRO A 80 -0.51 -17.50 -17.19
C PRO A 80 -0.69 -17.52 -18.70
N LEU A 81 -1.22 -16.42 -19.25
CA LEU A 81 -1.27 -16.28 -20.70
C LEU A 81 0.16 -16.38 -21.27
N PRO A 82 0.42 -17.23 -22.27
CA PRO A 82 1.77 -17.50 -22.78
C PRO A 82 2.31 -16.31 -23.61
N VAL A 83 2.67 -15.25 -22.89
CA VAL A 83 3.30 -14.05 -23.46
C VAL A 83 4.78 -14.34 -23.69
N ARG A 84 5.29 -13.90 -24.82
CA ARG A 84 6.70 -14.05 -25.22
C ARG A 84 7.41 -12.70 -25.18
N TRP A 85 8.72 -12.75 -25.07
CA TRP A 85 9.59 -11.60 -25.16
C TRP A 85 10.72 -11.86 -26.17
N ARG A 86 11.30 -10.80 -26.71
CA ARG A 86 12.54 -10.80 -27.44
C ARG A 86 13.40 -9.59 -27.09
N VAL A 87 14.68 -9.64 -27.41
CA VAL A 87 15.55 -8.46 -27.29
C VAL A 87 15.01 -7.37 -28.20
N SER A 88 14.86 -6.16 -27.68
CA SER A 88 14.32 -5.04 -28.45
C SER A 88 15.35 -4.55 -29.48
N GLU A 89 14.93 -4.44 -30.72
CA GLU A 89 15.71 -3.85 -31.80
C GLU A 89 15.65 -2.31 -31.79
N ARG A 90 14.78 -1.74 -30.95
CA ARG A 90 14.60 -0.30 -30.83
C ARG A 90 15.81 0.33 -30.10
N LYS A 91 16.12 1.57 -30.46
CA LYS A 91 17.22 2.34 -29.85
C LYS A 91 16.84 2.86 -28.45
N VAL A 92 16.49 1.95 -27.53
CA VAL A 92 16.03 2.25 -26.15
C VAL A 92 17.09 1.97 -25.07
N ALA A 93 18.05 1.08 -25.36
CA ALA A 93 19.15 0.72 -24.46
C ALA A 93 20.49 0.70 -25.21
N GLY A 94 21.56 0.45 -24.46
CA GLY A 94 22.90 0.26 -25.01
C GLY A 94 23.06 -1.10 -25.73
N ARG A 95 24.31 -1.44 -26.09
CA ARG A 95 24.63 -2.73 -26.71
C ARG A 95 24.44 -3.87 -25.72
N VAL A 96 23.92 -5.01 -26.17
CA VAL A 96 23.69 -6.22 -25.36
C VAL A 96 24.93 -6.67 -24.59
N VAL A 97 26.13 -6.50 -25.18
CA VAL A 97 27.43 -6.79 -24.54
C VAL A 97 27.59 -6.09 -23.19
N GLY A 98 27.13 -4.85 -23.09
CA GLY A 98 27.19 -4.11 -21.82
C GLY A 98 26.25 -4.66 -20.74
N ALA A 99 25.17 -5.34 -21.14
CA ALA A 99 24.24 -5.97 -20.24
C ALA A 99 24.70 -7.35 -19.76
N THR A 100 25.31 -8.13 -20.67
CA THR A 100 25.80 -9.51 -20.40
C THR A 100 27.18 -9.54 -19.74
N GLY A 101 27.94 -8.45 -19.82
CA GLY A 101 29.31 -8.43 -19.29
C GLY A 101 30.34 -9.17 -20.17
N GLU A 102 29.98 -9.58 -21.40
CA GLU A 102 30.89 -10.24 -22.34
C GLU A 102 31.92 -9.26 -22.96
N GLY A 103 31.90 -8.00 -22.57
CA GLY A 103 32.87 -6.97 -22.99
C GLY A 103 33.97 -6.75 -21.96
N ALA A 104 34.91 -5.84 -22.26
CA ALA A 104 36.01 -5.47 -21.38
C ALA A 104 35.64 -4.75 -20.07
N GLY A 105 34.33 -4.55 -19.81
CA GLY A 105 33.82 -3.88 -18.63
C GLY A 105 33.64 -4.83 -17.43
N ARG A 106 33.94 -4.32 -16.23
CA ARG A 106 33.73 -5.07 -14.98
C ARG A 106 32.22 -5.30 -14.76
N ALA A 107 31.79 -6.55 -14.54
CA ALA A 107 30.44 -6.88 -14.15
C ALA A 107 30.06 -6.16 -12.86
N ARG A 108 28.91 -5.48 -12.84
CA ARG A 108 28.40 -4.78 -11.65
C ARG A 108 27.77 -5.75 -10.64
N PHE A 109 27.12 -6.78 -11.16
CA PHE A 109 26.48 -7.84 -10.39
C PHE A 109 26.91 -9.21 -10.91
N GLY A 110 27.19 -10.13 -10.00
CA GLY A 110 27.31 -11.56 -10.35
C GLY A 110 25.93 -12.16 -10.65
N PRO A 111 25.87 -13.29 -11.36
CA PRO A 111 24.64 -14.05 -11.48
C PRO A 111 24.05 -14.37 -10.09
N LEU A 112 22.72 -14.43 -9.99
CA LEU A 112 22.07 -14.87 -8.77
C LEU A 112 22.41 -16.36 -8.49
N PRO A 113 22.49 -16.78 -7.22
CA PRO A 113 22.77 -18.15 -6.84
C PRO A 113 21.90 -19.16 -7.60
N GLY A 114 22.51 -20.18 -8.15
CA GLY A 114 21.79 -21.21 -8.95
C GLY A 114 21.44 -20.79 -10.39
N LEU A 115 21.77 -19.56 -10.82
CA LEU A 115 21.54 -19.10 -12.20
C LEU A 115 22.86 -18.87 -12.93
N GLY A 116 22.88 -19.23 -14.21
CA GLY A 116 24.01 -18.93 -15.08
C GLY A 116 24.00 -17.50 -15.61
N PRO A 117 25.15 -16.99 -16.11
CA PRO A 117 25.22 -15.67 -16.72
C PRO A 117 24.31 -15.58 -17.96
N ALA A 118 23.73 -14.41 -18.17
CA ALA A 118 23.01 -14.11 -19.41
C ALA A 118 24.05 -13.93 -20.54
N THR A 119 23.94 -14.73 -21.60
CA THR A 119 24.80 -14.67 -22.77
C THR A 119 24.05 -14.22 -24.01
N ARG A 120 24.75 -13.66 -24.98
CA ARG A 120 24.14 -13.27 -26.26
C ARG A 120 23.44 -14.42 -26.97
N GLY A 121 24.04 -15.62 -26.93
CA GLY A 121 23.46 -16.81 -27.54
C GLY A 121 22.07 -17.11 -26.94
N ARG A 122 21.96 -17.07 -25.61
CA ARG A 122 20.68 -17.31 -24.91
C ARG A 122 19.62 -16.24 -25.16
N LEU A 123 20.03 -15.02 -25.48
CA LEU A 123 19.13 -13.88 -25.70
C LEU A 123 18.61 -13.81 -27.14
N ARG A 124 19.26 -14.51 -28.09
CA ARG A 124 19.03 -14.36 -29.52
C ARG A 124 17.61 -14.71 -29.95
N ASP A 125 17.07 -15.79 -29.41
CA ASP A 125 15.77 -16.33 -29.83
C ASP A 125 14.60 -15.81 -28.98
N GLY A 126 14.90 -15.01 -27.94
CA GLY A 126 13.91 -14.60 -26.96
C GLY A 126 13.42 -15.77 -26.11
N GLY A 127 12.20 -15.67 -25.57
CA GLY A 127 11.65 -16.74 -24.75
C GLY A 127 10.24 -16.47 -24.21
N GLY A 128 9.75 -17.38 -23.38
CA GLY A 128 8.54 -17.20 -22.58
C GLY A 128 8.80 -16.36 -21.32
N LEU A 129 7.75 -15.90 -20.65
CA LEU A 129 7.90 -15.13 -19.40
C LEU A 129 8.60 -15.93 -18.29
N SER A 130 8.39 -17.25 -18.22
CA SER A 130 9.06 -18.15 -17.27
C SER A 130 10.59 -18.17 -17.38
N GLU A 131 11.12 -17.88 -18.57
CA GLU A 131 12.55 -17.81 -18.80
C GLU A 131 13.15 -16.43 -18.47
N LEU A 132 12.30 -15.40 -18.36
CA LEU A 132 12.73 -14.02 -18.14
C LEU A 132 13.45 -13.83 -16.81
N HIS A 133 13.08 -14.60 -15.78
CA HIS A 133 13.74 -14.55 -14.47
C HIS A 133 15.21 -15.01 -14.57
N ALA A 134 15.48 -16.08 -15.31
CA ALA A 134 16.85 -16.56 -15.49
C ALA A 134 17.72 -15.55 -16.28
N VAL A 135 17.11 -14.83 -17.24
CA VAL A 135 17.79 -13.73 -17.92
C VAL A 135 18.08 -12.60 -16.95
N TYR A 136 17.06 -12.10 -16.24
CA TYR A 136 17.21 -11.01 -15.25
C TYR A 136 18.27 -11.33 -14.20
N GLY A 137 18.21 -12.53 -13.62
CA GLY A 137 19.17 -12.98 -12.60
C GLY A 137 20.59 -13.13 -13.10
N GLY A 138 20.76 -13.46 -14.39
CA GLY A 138 22.07 -13.64 -15.04
C GLY A 138 22.70 -12.36 -15.59
N LEU A 139 21.97 -11.20 -15.62
CA LEU A 139 22.51 -9.95 -16.15
C LEU A 139 23.67 -9.40 -15.30
N ALA A 140 24.81 -9.19 -15.91
CA ALA A 140 25.99 -8.59 -15.29
C ALA A 140 25.77 -7.10 -14.92
N SER A 141 24.93 -6.39 -15.65
CA SER A 141 24.52 -5.03 -15.34
C SER A 141 23.47 -4.94 -14.24
N GLY A 142 22.69 -6.02 -14.03
CA GLY A 142 21.51 -6.04 -13.15
C GLY A 142 20.35 -5.13 -13.61
N ARG A 143 20.33 -4.70 -14.87
CA ARG A 143 19.39 -3.70 -15.40
C ARG A 143 18.58 -4.26 -16.56
N LEU A 144 17.28 -4.39 -16.36
CA LEU A 144 16.32 -4.87 -17.37
C LEU A 144 15.32 -3.75 -17.71
N LEU A 145 15.11 -3.50 -19.00
CA LEU A 145 14.09 -2.58 -19.49
C LEU A 145 13.01 -3.39 -20.23
N LEU A 146 11.79 -3.45 -19.65
CA LEU A 146 10.62 -4.08 -20.26
C LEU A 146 9.87 -3.04 -21.11
N VAL A 147 9.86 -3.22 -22.41
CA VAL A 147 9.13 -2.34 -23.33
C VAL A 147 8.05 -3.10 -24.07
N GLY A 148 7.08 -2.37 -24.62
CA GLY A 148 6.03 -2.96 -25.46
C GLY A 148 4.92 -1.98 -25.77
N ALA A 149 3.99 -2.39 -26.64
CA ALA A 149 2.82 -1.62 -26.99
C ALA A 149 1.92 -1.31 -25.78
N PRO A 150 1.03 -0.32 -25.85
CA PRO A 150 -0.05 -0.16 -24.87
C PRO A 150 -0.83 -1.47 -24.75
N ALA A 151 -1.23 -1.84 -23.54
CA ALA A 151 -1.97 -3.07 -23.22
C ALA A 151 -1.26 -4.41 -23.56
N ALA A 152 0.03 -4.40 -23.90
CA ALA A 152 0.83 -5.61 -24.18
C ALA A 152 1.13 -6.48 -22.94
N GLY A 153 0.60 -6.15 -21.75
CA GLY A 153 0.81 -6.95 -20.55
C GLY A 153 2.13 -6.71 -19.81
N LYS A 154 2.82 -5.58 -20.04
CA LYS A 154 4.11 -5.25 -19.39
C LYS A 154 4.07 -5.33 -17.86
N THR A 155 3.07 -4.70 -17.24
CA THR A 155 2.90 -4.74 -15.77
C THR A 155 2.62 -6.17 -15.29
N ALA A 156 1.82 -6.95 -16.02
CA ALA A 156 1.59 -8.37 -15.71
C ALA A 156 2.88 -9.19 -15.81
N ALA A 157 3.69 -8.94 -16.85
CA ALA A 157 5.01 -9.58 -17.00
C ALA A 157 5.95 -9.20 -15.84
N ALA A 158 5.94 -7.94 -15.41
CA ALA A 158 6.73 -7.49 -14.25
C ALA A 158 6.27 -8.15 -12.94
N VAL A 159 4.96 -8.31 -12.74
CA VAL A 159 4.40 -9.03 -11.57
C VAL A 159 4.77 -10.51 -11.59
N LEU A 160 4.65 -11.19 -12.72
CA LEU A 160 5.06 -12.60 -12.84
C LEU A 160 6.56 -12.76 -12.61
N LEU A 161 7.39 -11.90 -13.19
CA LEU A 161 8.84 -11.89 -12.94
C LEU A 161 9.17 -11.65 -11.47
N LEU A 162 8.43 -10.77 -10.80
CA LEU A 162 8.57 -10.50 -9.36
C LEU A 162 8.26 -11.76 -8.54
N LEU A 163 7.16 -12.45 -8.85
CA LEU A 163 6.77 -13.69 -8.16
C LEU A 163 7.79 -14.81 -8.39
N ASP A 164 8.32 -14.94 -9.61
CA ASP A 164 9.38 -15.90 -9.94
C ASP A 164 10.66 -15.61 -9.15
N ALA A 165 11.04 -14.32 -9.01
CA ALA A 165 12.20 -13.90 -8.23
C ALA A 165 12.02 -14.20 -6.72
N LEU A 166 10.81 -14.01 -6.18
CA LEU A 166 10.50 -14.38 -4.79
C LEU A 166 10.52 -15.90 -4.59
N ALA A 167 9.96 -16.66 -5.51
CA ALA A 167 9.99 -18.12 -5.48
C ALA A 167 11.44 -18.64 -5.54
N HIS A 168 12.26 -18.05 -6.42
CA HIS A 168 13.68 -18.37 -6.51
C HIS A 168 14.44 -18.07 -5.21
N ARG A 169 14.15 -16.92 -4.56
CA ARG A 169 14.72 -16.58 -3.25
C ARG A 169 14.31 -17.61 -2.19
N ALA A 170 13.01 -17.98 -2.14
CA ALA A 170 12.49 -18.95 -1.18
C ALA A 170 13.08 -20.35 -1.36
N ALA A 171 13.44 -20.72 -2.59
CA ALA A 171 14.06 -22.01 -2.92
C ALA A 171 15.54 -22.11 -2.48
N GLN A 172 16.19 -21.00 -2.08
CA GLN A 172 17.58 -21.04 -1.60
C GLN A 172 17.66 -21.65 -0.19
N ALA A 173 18.20 -22.85 -0.10
CA ALA A 173 18.34 -23.56 1.19
C ALA A 173 19.37 -22.89 2.09
N ALA A 174 20.53 -22.46 1.54
CA ALA A 174 21.60 -21.80 2.29
C ALA A 174 21.22 -20.35 2.59
N PRO A 175 21.27 -19.91 3.86
CA PRO A 175 20.98 -18.51 4.23
C PRO A 175 21.87 -17.50 3.50
N ALA A 176 23.15 -17.81 3.28
CA ALA A 176 24.09 -16.94 2.57
C ALA A 176 23.69 -16.75 1.09
N ASP A 177 23.22 -17.80 0.40
CA ASP A 177 22.74 -17.69 -0.98
C ASP A 177 21.41 -16.95 -1.03
N ARG A 178 20.50 -17.24 -0.11
CA ARG A 178 19.23 -16.51 0.01
C ARG A 178 19.44 -15.03 0.22
N ALA A 179 20.41 -14.63 1.06
CA ALA A 179 20.78 -13.24 1.28
C ALA A 179 21.29 -12.53 0.01
N ARG A 180 21.89 -13.26 -0.94
CA ARG A 180 22.37 -12.72 -2.23
C ARG A 180 21.26 -12.56 -3.26
N VAL A 181 20.09 -13.16 -3.07
CA VAL A 181 18.92 -12.95 -3.94
C VAL A 181 18.12 -11.77 -3.39
N PRO A 182 18.07 -10.62 -4.08
CA PRO A 182 17.38 -9.44 -3.57
C PRO A 182 15.87 -9.64 -3.55
N VAL A 183 15.20 -8.98 -2.59
CA VAL A 183 13.74 -8.90 -2.53
C VAL A 183 13.23 -7.97 -3.62
N PRO A 184 12.46 -8.43 -4.61
CA PRO A 184 11.92 -7.57 -5.65
C PRO A 184 10.72 -6.79 -5.13
N VAL A 185 10.67 -5.48 -5.42
CA VAL A 185 9.56 -4.60 -5.04
C VAL A 185 9.10 -3.80 -6.25
N LEU A 186 7.80 -3.84 -6.53
CA LEU A 186 7.21 -3.06 -7.62
C LEU A 186 6.67 -1.75 -7.07
N LEU A 187 7.20 -0.63 -7.59
CA LEU A 187 6.80 0.73 -7.24
C LEU A 187 6.37 1.49 -8.51
N SER A 188 5.37 2.38 -8.37
CA SER A 188 5.06 3.37 -9.40
C SER A 188 6.03 4.55 -9.29
N LEU A 189 6.50 5.04 -10.43
CA LEU A 189 7.35 6.24 -10.52
C LEU A 189 6.60 7.55 -10.25
N ASP A 190 5.27 7.47 -10.02
CA ASP A 190 4.47 8.65 -9.73
C ASP A 190 4.96 9.36 -8.45
N GLY A 191 5.03 10.68 -8.55
CA GLY A 191 5.45 11.54 -7.43
C GLY A 191 6.95 11.56 -7.11
N TRP A 192 7.82 10.86 -7.90
CA TRP A 192 9.26 11.01 -7.75
C TRP A 192 9.79 12.23 -8.50
N ASN A 193 10.54 13.08 -7.80
CA ASN A 193 11.28 14.19 -8.39
C ASN A 193 12.79 13.98 -8.16
N PRO A 194 13.57 13.56 -9.18
CA PRO A 194 15.00 13.31 -9.02
C PRO A 194 15.83 14.57 -8.73
N GLY A 195 15.25 15.77 -8.86
CA GLY A 195 15.87 17.03 -8.43
C GLY A 195 15.81 17.26 -6.92
N GLU A 196 14.95 16.55 -6.21
CA GLU A 196 14.77 16.67 -4.75
C GLU A 196 15.32 15.46 -4.00
N ASP A 197 15.07 14.25 -4.52
CA ASP A 197 15.43 13.00 -3.84
C ASP A 197 16.22 12.08 -4.77
N THR A 198 17.26 11.43 -4.23
CA THR A 198 17.92 10.32 -4.93
C THR A 198 16.96 9.14 -5.12
N ALA A 199 17.25 8.26 -6.09
CA ALA A 199 16.44 7.05 -6.31
C ALA A 199 16.35 6.18 -5.03
N THR A 200 17.43 6.10 -4.27
CA THR A 200 17.49 5.33 -3.01
C THR A 200 16.68 5.98 -1.90
N ASP A 201 16.76 7.32 -1.74
CA ASP A 201 16.03 8.04 -0.70
C ASP A 201 14.53 8.03 -0.97
N TRP A 202 14.12 8.28 -2.23
CA TRP A 202 12.74 8.19 -2.67
C TRP A 202 12.17 6.77 -2.46
N ALA A 203 12.91 5.74 -2.89
CA ALA A 203 12.46 4.37 -2.70
C ALA A 203 12.34 3.99 -1.22
N ALA A 204 13.30 4.39 -0.37
CA ALA A 204 13.24 4.15 1.06
C ALA A 204 12.04 4.86 1.71
N ASP A 205 11.73 6.07 1.26
CA ASP A 205 10.54 6.82 1.70
C ASP A 205 9.25 6.10 1.29
N ARG A 206 9.15 5.66 0.02
CA ARG A 206 8.00 4.87 -0.49
C ARG A 206 7.83 3.57 0.31
N LEU A 207 8.89 2.80 0.52
CA LEU A 207 8.86 1.57 1.31
C LEU A 207 8.39 1.83 2.74
N SER A 208 8.83 2.94 3.35
CA SER A 208 8.41 3.30 4.69
C SER A 208 6.94 3.75 4.79
N HIS A 209 6.31 4.13 3.67
CA HIS A 209 4.89 4.50 3.62
C HIS A 209 3.99 3.32 3.22
N GLU A 210 4.47 2.42 2.36
CA GLU A 210 3.67 1.35 1.79
C GLU A 210 3.70 0.06 2.63
N TYR A 211 4.79 -0.18 3.38
CA TYR A 211 4.99 -1.42 4.13
C TYR A 211 5.12 -1.18 5.62
N THR A 212 4.23 -1.79 6.40
CA THR A 212 4.20 -1.68 7.87
C THR A 212 5.51 -2.09 8.54
N LEU A 213 6.26 -3.01 7.93
CA LEU A 213 7.57 -3.46 8.37
C LEU A 213 8.57 -2.30 8.54
N PHE A 214 8.46 -1.27 7.72
CA PHE A 214 9.34 -0.09 7.74
C PHE A 214 8.68 1.13 8.40
N HIS A 215 7.50 0.97 9.01
CA HIS A 215 6.94 2.03 9.83
C HIS A 215 7.77 2.19 11.10
N GLY A 216 7.88 3.41 11.63
CA GLY A 216 8.49 3.62 12.90
C GLY A 216 9.90 4.21 12.87
N LYS A 217 10.42 4.54 14.06
CA LYS A 217 11.74 5.18 14.22
C LYS A 217 12.84 4.26 13.67
N GLY A 218 13.56 4.73 12.64
CA GLY A 218 14.61 3.97 11.97
C GLY A 218 14.12 3.06 10.82
N GLY A 219 12.81 2.96 10.54
CA GLY A 219 12.30 2.11 9.46
C GLY A 219 12.75 2.58 8.08
N ARG A 220 12.66 3.89 7.79
CA ARG A 220 13.20 4.49 6.55
C ARG A 220 14.70 4.23 6.41
N ALA A 221 15.47 4.37 7.50
CA ALA A 221 16.91 4.10 7.49
C ALA A 221 17.20 2.62 7.20
N ARG A 222 16.43 1.69 7.75
CA ARG A 222 16.52 0.25 7.44
C ARG A 222 16.18 -0.05 5.97
N ALA A 223 15.10 0.52 5.46
CA ALA A 223 14.73 0.38 4.05
C ALA A 223 15.82 0.91 3.13
N ARG A 224 16.40 2.08 3.45
CA ARG A 224 17.55 2.66 2.75
C ARG A 224 18.75 1.73 2.79
N GLN A 225 19.09 1.18 3.95
CA GLN A 225 20.23 0.28 4.11
C GLN A 225 20.08 -1.01 3.30
N LEU A 226 18.86 -1.59 3.25
CA LEU A 226 18.57 -2.74 2.39
C LEU A 226 18.76 -2.42 0.90
N LEU A 227 18.36 -1.22 0.45
CA LEU A 227 18.57 -0.76 -0.92
C LEU A 227 20.06 -0.55 -1.22
N GLU A 228 20.79 0.14 -0.34
CA GLU A 228 22.23 0.43 -0.50
C GLU A 228 23.07 -0.85 -0.55
N GLN A 229 22.71 -1.87 0.22
CA GLN A 229 23.37 -3.17 0.23
C GLN A 229 22.91 -4.13 -0.87
N GLY A 230 21.99 -3.68 -1.75
CA GLY A 230 21.47 -4.50 -2.84
C GLY A 230 20.61 -5.69 -2.38
N ARG A 231 20.11 -5.68 -1.13
CA ARG A 231 19.17 -6.70 -0.61
C ARG A 231 17.75 -6.53 -1.17
N VAL A 232 17.48 -5.40 -1.79
CA VAL A 232 16.22 -5.09 -2.47
C VAL A 232 16.51 -4.77 -3.93
N SER A 233 15.68 -5.25 -4.85
CA SER A 233 15.68 -4.85 -6.25
C SER A 233 14.40 -4.10 -6.58
N LEU A 234 14.50 -3.05 -7.40
CA LEU A 234 13.34 -2.23 -7.74
C LEU A 234 12.80 -2.60 -9.12
N PHE A 235 11.50 -2.81 -9.16
CA PHE A 235 10.67 -2.91 -10.34
C PHE A 235 9.88 -1.61 -10.45
N LEU A 236 10.20 -0.79 -11.44
CA LEU A 236 9.65 0.56 -11.59
C LEU A 236 8.68 0.61 -12.77
N ASP A 237 7.39 0.80 -12.47
CA ASP A 237 6.33 0.91 -13.48
C ASP A 237 5.90 2.36 -13.67
N GLY A 238 5.34 2.69 -14.82
CA GLY A 238 4.76 3.99 -15.11
C GLY A 238 5.72 5.05 -15.64
N LEU A 239 6.90 4.69 -16.16
CA LEU A 239 7.82 5.66 -16.76
C LEU A 239 7.17 6.45 -17.93
N ASP A 240 6.28 5.83 -18.69
CA ASP A 240 5.53 6.46 -19.77
C ASP A 240 4.47 7.48 -19.30
N GLU A 241 4.08 7.44 -18.04
CA GLU A 241 3.07 8.33 -17.44
C GLU A 241 3.69 9.68 -17.00
N VAL A 242 5.00 9.72 -16.86
CA VAL A 242 5.76 10.89 -16.42
C VAL A 242 6.03 11.86 -17.60
N THR A 243 6.11 13.17 -17.32
CA THR A 243 6.42 14.18 -18.33
C THR A 243 7.82 13.98 -18.91
N GLY A 244 8.01 14.33 -20.19
CA GLY A 244 9.24 14.00 -20.93
C GLY A 244 10.56 14.55 -20.34
N ARG A 245 10.53 15.73 -19.67
CA ARG A 245 11.72 16.29 -18.99
C ARG A 245 12.08 15.49 -17.75
N LEU A 246 11.08 15.24 -16.90
CA LEU A 246 11.24 14.51 -15.66
C LEU A 246 11.63 13.06 -15.92
N ARG A 247 11.07 12.44 -16.96
CA ARG A 247 11.39 11.08 -17.38
C ARG A 247 12.89 10.90 -17.70
N ALA A 248 13.49 11.83 -18.45
CA ALA A 248 14.92 11.78 -18.75
C ALA A 248 15.77 11.96 -17.48
N ALA A 249 15.39 12.88 -16.60
CA ALA A 249 16.06 13.08 -15.31
C ALA A 249 15.99 11.83 -14.41
N MET A 250 14.82 11.16 -14.36
CA MET A 250 14.66 9.89 -13.63
C MET A 250 15.59 8.80 -14.15
N VAL A 251 15.66 8.61 -15.48
CA VAL A 251 16.56 7.62 -16.09
C VAL A 251 18.01 7.93 -15.77
N SER A 252 18.43 9.21 -15.82
CA SER A 252 19.79 9.63 -15.42
C SER A 252 20.06 9.37 -13.94
N ALA A 253 19.12 9.65 -13.05
CA ALA A 253 19.28 9.39 -11.61
C ALA A 253 19.37 7.88 -11.28
N LEU A 254 18.76 7.02 -12.08
CA LEU A 254 18.86 5.55 -11.92
C LEU A 254 20.21 4.98 -12.35
N GLU A 255 21.06 5.73 -13.06
CA GLU A 255 22.41 5.29 -13.44
C GLU A 255 23.29 4.96 -12.25
N THR A 256 23.14 5.66 -11.14
CA THR A 256 23.95 5.48 -9.94
C THR A 256 23.33 4.51 -8.94
N ALA A 257 22.12 4.02 -9.21
CA ALA A 257 21.38 3.16 -8.26
C ALA A 257 22.17 1.90 -7.89
N PRO A 258 22.37 1.59 -6.59
CA PRO A 258 23.22 0.48 -6.14
C PRO A 258 22.59 -0.91 -6.25
N PHE A 259 21.32 -0.98 -6.62
CA PHE A 259 20.52 -2.20 -6.66
C PHE A 259 20.22 -2.67 -8.09
N ARG A 260 19.77 -3.92 -8.23
CA ARG A 260 19.20 -4.45 -9.48
C ARG A 260 17.90 -3.74 -9.80
N LEU A 261 17.66 -3.55 -11.10
CA LEU A 261 16.55 -2.69 -11.57
C LEU A 261 15.81 -3.35 -12.74
N VAL A 262 14.48 -3.34 -12.66
CA VAL A 262 13.58 -3.60 -13.78
C VAL A 262 12.76 -2.32 -14.03
N LEU A 263 12.88 -1.75 -15.22
CA LEU A 263 12.17 -0.54 -15.62
C LEU A 263 11.11 -0.88 -16.67
N VAL A 264 9.88 -0.46 -16.47
CA VAL A 264 8.76 -0.74 -17.37
C VAL A 264 8.33 0.53 -18.09
N SER A 265 8.18 0.46 -19.42
CA SER A 265 7.76 1.62 -20.23
C SER A 265 7.08 1.20 -21.52
N ARG A 266 6.28 2.10 -22.11
CA ARG A 266 5.85 1.94 -23.50
C ARG A 266 7.03 2.13 -24.45
N ALA A 267 7.02 1.37 -25.53
CA ALA A 267 8.13 1.38 -26.48
C ALA A 267 8.38 2.76 -27.12
N LYS A 268 7.32 3.50 -27.45
CA LYS A 268 7.42 4.85 -28.03
C LYS A 268 8.07 5.83 -27.06
N GLU A 269 7.61 5.85 -25.83
CA GLU A 269 8.10 6.74 -24.78
C GLU A 269 9.54 6.38 -24.36
N ALA A 270 9.87 5.09 -24.32
CA ALA A 270 11.24 4.62 -24.09
C ALA A 270 12.21 5.11 -25.18
N VAL A 271 11.82 5.05 -26.46
CA VAL A 271 12.62 5.59 -27.57
C VAL A 271 12.83 7.10 -27.43
N LEU A 272 11.76 7.85 -27.13
CA LEU A 272 11.84 9.31 -26.94
C LEU A 272 12.75 9.67 -25.74
N THR A 273 12.66 8.90 -24.67
CA THR A 273 13.51 9.09 -23.47
C THR A 273 14.97 8.78 -23.79
N ALA A 274 15.24 7.69 -24.48
CA ALA A 274 16.58 7.24 -24.85
C ALA A 274 17.35 8.20 -25.77
N ARG A 275 16.67 9.14 -26.40
CA ARG A 275 17.31 10.25 -27.15
C ARG A 275 17.99 11.27 -26.21
N LYS A 276 17.49 11.40 -24.96
CA LYS A 276 17.96 12.38 -23.96
C LYS A 276 18.76 11.72 -22.85
N ALA A 277 18.33 10.56 -22.37
CA ALA A 277 18.95 9.79 -21.31
C ALA A 277 18.75 8.30 -21.55
N ARG A 278 19.80 7.50 -21.35
CA ARG A 278 19.79 6.03 -21.49
C ARG A 278 20.32 5.39 -20.23
N LEU A 279 19.74 4.27 -19.88
CA LEU A 279 20.25 3.45 -18.79
C LEU A 279 21.39 2.58 -19.32
N SER A 280 22.62 2.90 -18.92
CA SER A 280 23.83 2.21 -19.41
C SER A 280 23.82 0.75 -19.02
N GLY A 281 24.21 -0.12 -19.93
CA GLY A 281 24.24 -1.56 -19.73
C GLY A 281 22.86 -2.21 -19.53
N ALA A 282 21.76 -1.51 -19.72
CA ALA A 282 20.44 -2.13 -19.63
C ALA A 282 20.21 -3.09 -20.81
N LEU A 283 19.63 -4.27 -20.50
CA LEU A 283 19.04 -5.13 -21.52
C LEU A 283 17.60 -4.68 -21.76
N ALA A 284 17.28 -4.27 -22.98
CA ALA A 284 15.91 -3.99 -23.35
C ALA A 284 15.26 -5.24 -23.96
N VAL A 285 14.15 -5.68 -23.37
CA VAL A 285 13.32 -6.74 -23.93
C VAL A 285 11.94 -6.19 -24.28
N GLU A 286 11.43 -6.61 -25.43
CA GLU A 286 10.15 -6.19 -25.97
C GLU A 286 9.13 -7.32 -25.85
N ILE A 287 8.05 -7.05 -25.14
CA ILE A 287 6.92 -7.96 -25.01
C ILE A 287 6.27 -8.08 -26.39
N GLN A 288 6.14 -9.31 -26.86
CA GLN A 288 5.60 -9.63 -28.16
C GLN A 288 4.07 -9.75 -28.12
N PRO A 289 3.39 -9.48 -29.21
CA PRO A 289 1.98 -9.82 -29.36
C PRO A 289 1.73 -11.31 -29.09
N VAL A 290 0.59 -11.63 -28.49
CA VAL A 290 0.18 -13.01 -28.27
C VAL A 290 -0.10 -13.69 -29.59
N ARG A 291 0.43 -14.90 -29.79
CA ARG A 291 0.16 -15.66 -31.01
C ARG A 291 -1.29 -16.14 -31.02
N PRO A 292 -1.95 -16.20 -32.17
CA PRO A 292 -3.33 -16.65 -32.29
C PRO A 292 -3.58 -18.03 -31.64
N ALA A 293 -2.66 -18.98 -31.86
CA ALA A 293 -2.74 -20.31 -31.25
C ALA A 293 -2.66 -20.29 -29.72
N ASP A 294 -1.78 -19.44 -29.17
CA ASP A 294 -1.64 -19.28 -27.70
C ASP A 294 -2.90 -18.63 -27.10
N ALA A 295 -3.49 -17.66 -27.80
CA ALA A 295 -4.73 -17.01 -27.39
C ALA A 295 -5.92 -17.98 -27.45
N ALA A 296 -6.05 -18.76 -28.54
CA ALA A 296 -7.10 -19.77 -28.67
C ALA A 296 -6.98 -20.84 -27.59
N GLY A 297 -5.78 -21.40 -27.38
CA GLY A 297 -5.55 -22.40 -26.32
C GLY A 297 -5.87 -21.87 -24.94
N TYR A 298 -5.46 -20.63 -24.61
CA TYR A 298 -5.76 -19.99 -23.34
C TYR A 298 -7.28 -19.80 -23.09
N LEU A 299 -8.03 -19.40 -24.11
CA LEU A 299 -9.48 -19.21 -24.04
C LEU A 299 -10.19 -20.55 -23.89
N LEU A 300 -9.80 -21.56 -24.65
CA LEU A 300 -10.39 -22.90 -24.61
C LEU A 300 -10.14 -23.63 -23.28
N ASN A 301 -8.96 -23.48 -22.67
CA ASN A 301 -8.63 -24.11 -21.39
C ASN A 301 -9.57 -23.74 -20.24
N ARG A 302 -10.37 -22.71 -20.39
CA ARG A 302 -11.35 -22.26 -19.41
C ARG A 302 -12.74 -22.81 -19.67
N LEU A 303 -13.04 -23.18 -20.86
CA LEU A 303 -14.35 -23.63 -21.30
C LEU A 303 -14.53 -25.13 -21.02
N PRO A 304 -15.76 -25.66 -21.01
CA PRO A 304 -16.00 -27.09 -20.97
C PRO A 304 -15.27 -27.84 -22.08
N SER A 305 -15.11 -29.15 -21.91
CA SER A 305 -14.45 -30.01 -22.92
C SER A 305 -15.08 -29.93 -24.31
N THR A 306 -16.36 -29.61 -24.38
CA THR A 306 -17.12 -29.31 -25.58
C THR A 306 -17.65 -27.88 -25.51
N PRO A 307 -16.90 -26.88 -25.98
CA PRO A 307 -17.35 -25.49 -26.01
C PRO A 307 -18.56 -25.32 -26.94
N SER A 308 -19.34 -24.27 -26.72
CA SER A 308 -20.46 -23.94 -27.60
C SER A 308 -20.00 -23.70 -29.05
N PRO A 309 -20.85 -23.92 -30.07
CA PRO A 309 -20.50 -23.70 -31.47
C PRO A 309 -19.93 -22.31 -31.76
N ALA A 310 -20.45 -21.29 -31.07
CA ALA A 310 -19.96 -19.91 -31.21
C ALA A 310 -18.51 -19.76 -30.75
N TRP A 311 -18.10 -20.42 -29.66
CA TRP A 311 -16.72 -20.44 -29.22
C TRP A 311 -15.81 -21.23 -30.14
N GLN A 312 -16.30 -22.34 -30.70
CA GLN A 312 -15.55 -23.15 -31.68
C GLN A 312 -15.29 -22.32 -32.95
N GLU A 313 -16.30 -21.62 -33.47
CA GLU A 313 -16.16 -20.76 -34.63
C GLU A 313 -15.19 -19.58 -34.36
N LEU A 314 -15.34 -18.90 -33.20
CA LEU A 314 -14.47 -17.81 -32.79
C LEU A 314 -13.00 -18.24 -32.72
N THR A 315 -12.71 -19.37 -32.07
CA THR A 315 -11.35 -19.89 -31.95
C THR A 315 -10.82 -20.38 -33.29
N GLY A 316 -11.66 -20.98 -34.14
CA GLY A 316 -11.31 -21.34 -35.53
C GLY A 316 -10.91 -20.10 -36.35
N ARG A 317 -11.70 -19.04 -36.29
CA ARG A 317 -11.38 -17.76 -36.96
C ARG A 317 -10.11 -17.14 -36.39
N LEU A 318 -9.90 -17.22 -35.07
CA LEU A 318 -8.67 -16.72 -34.44
C LEU A 318 -7.44 -17.45 -34.96
N LEU A 319 -7.50 -18.78 -35.15
CA LEU A 319 -6.39 -19.57 -35.66
C LEU A 319 -6.03 -19.22 -37.12
N THR A 320 -6.96 -18.74 -37.93
CA THR A 320 -6.64 -18.22 -39.26
C THR A 320 -5.79 -16.96 -39.23
N GLY A 321 -5.77 -16.26 -38.10
CA GLY A 321 -4.95 -15.05 -37.88
C GLY A 321 -5.38 -13.83 -38.67
N THR A 322 -6.56 -13.86 -39.29
CA THR A 322 -7.07 -12.80 -40.17
C THR A 322 -8.27 -12.08 -39.57
N GLY A 323 -8.43 -10.81 -39.94
CA GLY A 323 -9.58 -9.98 -39.58
C GLY A 323 -9.38 -9.16 -38.29
N PRO A 324 -10.36 -8.26 -37.99
CA PRO A 324 -10.28 -7.32 -36.87
C PRO A 324 -10.22 -8.01 -35.51
N LEU A 325 -10.94 -9.11 -35.34
CA LEU A 325 -10.96 -9.89 -34.11
C LEU A 325 -9.58 -10.49 -33.78
N ALA A 326 -8.95 -11.15 -34.77
CA ALA A 326 -7.62 -11.75 -34.59
C ALA A 326 -6.57 -10.68 -34.26
N ALA A 327 -6.65 -9.53 -34.92
CA ALA A 327 -5.76 -8.40 -34.65
C ALA A 327 -5.99 -7.78 -33.23
N ALA A 328 -7.24 -7.70 -32.76
CA ALA A 328 -7.56 -7.24 -31.39
C ALA A 328 -7.03 -8.20 -30.33
N LEU A 329 -7.19 -9.51 -30.53
CA LEU A 329 -6.79 -10.56 -29.58
C LEU A 329 -5.29 -10.88 -29.61
N THR A 330 -4.47 -10.05 -30.23
CA THR A 330 -3.01 -10.07 -30.04
C THR A 330 -2.58 -9.41 -28.72
N GLY A 331 -3.47 -8.61 -28.11
CA GLY A 331 -3.22 -7.93 -26.85
C GLY A 331 -3.73 -8.73 -25.64
N PRO A 332 -2.89 -8.97 -24.62
CA PRO A 332 -3.31 -9.64 -23.38
C PRO A 332 -4.54 -9.01 -22.73
N LEU A 333 -4.71 -7.70 -22.84
CA LEU A 333 -5.89 -7.00 -22.30
C LEU A 333 -7.18 -7.44 -23.00
N ALA A 334 -7.20 -7.49 -24.33
CA ALA A 334 -8.38 -7.88 -25.09
C ALA A 334 -8.76 -9.34 -24.80
N ILE A 335 -7.77 -10.22 -24.71
CA ILE A 335 -7.97 -11.65 -24.35
C ILE A 335 -8.55 -11.77 -22.93
N ALA A 336 -8.00 -11.02 -21.96
CA ALA A 336 -8.50 -11.03 -20.60
C ALA A 336 -9.92 -10.45 -20.50
N LEU A 337 -10.21 -9.39 -21.24
CA LEU A 337 -11.55 -8.80 -21.30
C LEU A 337 -12.54 -9.76 -21.96
N LEU A 338 -12.19 -10.40 -23.08
CA LEU A 338 -13.02 -11.40 -23.72
C LEU A 338 -13.37 -12.53 -22.77
N ARG A 339 -12.36 -13.06 -22.06
CA ARG A 339 -12.55 -14.07 -21.02
C ARG A 339 -13.49 -13.62 -19.92
N ASP A 340 -13.38 -12.36 -19.46
CA ASP A 340 -14.12 -11.85 -18.31
C ASP A 340 -15.55 -11.40 -18.69
N VAL A 341 -15.75 -10.98 -19.93
CA VAL A 341 -17.06 -10.51 -20.46
C VAL A 341 -17.95 -11.69 -20.87
N TYR A 342 -17.42 -12.66 -21.62
CA TYR A 342 -18.22 -13.75 -22.17
C TYR A 342 -17.99 -15.06 -21.42
N GLY A 343 -19.11 -15.70 -21.01
CA GLY A 343 -19.13 -17.09 -20.54
C GLY A 343 -19.30 -18.06 -21.70
N ASP A 344 -19.50 -19.35 -21.38
CA ASP A 344 -19.66 -20.40 -22.42
C ASP A 344 -20.99 -20.23 -23.21
N ASP A 345 -22.07 -19.86 -22.51
CA ASP A 345 -23.41 -19.70 -23.09
C ASP A 345 -23.67 -18.29 -23.65
N ASP A 346 -22.73 -17.35 -23.48
CA ASP A 346 -22.89 -15.99 -23.96
C ASP A 346 -22.71 -15.92 -25.51
N PRO A 347 -23.36 -14.96 -26.21
CA PRO A 347 -23.36 -14.88 -27.66
C PRO A 347 -22.05 -14.32 -28.21
N VAL A 348 -20.91 -14.99 -27.94
CA VAL A 348 -19.57 -14.56 -28.35
C VAL A 348 -19.42 -14.43 -29.88
N GLY A 349 -20.28 -15.14 -30.64
CA GLY A 349 -20.31 -15.08 -32.11
C GLY A 349 -20.60 -13.68 -32.67
N GLU A 350 -21.21 -12.78 -31.90
CA GLU A 350 -21.42 -11.39 -32.34
C GLU A 350 -20.10 -10.68 -32.70
N LEU A 351 -18.97 -11.07 -32.09
CA LEU A 351 -17.66 -10.49 -32.36
C LEU A 351 -17.10 -10.89 -33.75
N LEU A 352 -17.72 -11.85 -34.42
CA LEU A 352 -17.36 -12.27 -35.78
C LEU A 352 -17.96 -11.38 -36.85
N ASP A 353 -18.93 -10.53 -36.49
CA ASP A 353 -19.57 -9.58 -37.40
C ASP A 353 -18.61 -8.43 -37.76
N THR A 354 -18.03 -8.50 -38.95
CA THR A 354 -17.06 -7.52 -39.46
C THR A 354 -17.69 -6.19 -39.80
N ASP A 355 -19.00 -6.14 -40.08
CA ASP A 355 -19.71 -4.89 -40.38
C ASP A 355 -19.93 -4.10 -39.11
N ARG A 356 -20.23 -4.80 -38.02
CA ARG A 356 -20.35 -4.21 -36.67
C ARG A 356 -18.97 -3.88 -36.06
N PHE A 357 -17.95 -4.70 -36.30
CA PHE A 357 -16.60 -4.54 -35.77
C PHE A 357 -15.54 -4.45 -36.90
N PRO A 358 -15.52 -3.36 -37.69
CA PRO A 358 -14.63 -3.25 -38.85
C PRO A 358 -13.15 -3.06 -38.47
N THR A 359 -12.85 -2.73 -37.18
CA THR A 359 -11.49 -2.46 -36.74
C THR A 359 -11.18 -3.20 -35.41
N PRO A 360 -9.90 -3.51 -35.14
CA PRO A 360 -9.49 -4.06 -33.84
C PRO A 360 -9.89 -3.16 -32.66
N ALA A 361 -9.87 -1.85 -32.86
CA ALA A 361 -10.28 -0.88 -31.84
C ALA A 361 -11.78 -0.95 -31.53
N ALA A 362 -12.62 -1.27 -32.52
CA ALA A 362 -14.06 -1.47 -32.34
C ALA A 362 -14.32 -2.67 -31.41
N VAL A 363 -13.62 -3.79 -31.64
CA VAL A 363 -13.69 -4.98 -30.78
C VAL A 363 -13.22 -4.66 -29.36
N GLU A 364 -12.05 -4.03 -29.19
CA GLU A 364 -11.54 -3.65 -27.87
C GLU A 364 -12.49 -2.70 -27.13
N ASN A 365 -13.05 -1.71 -27.82
CA ASN A 365 -13.99 -0.76 -27.22
C ASN A 365 -15.27 -1.46 -26.76
N HIS A 366 -15.80 -2.39 -27.56
CA HIS A 366 -16.95 -3.19 -27.18
C HIS A 366 -16.69 -4.02 -25.92
N LEU A 367 -15.56 -4.68 -25.84
CA LEU A 367 -15.16 -5.44 -24.65
C LEU A 367 -15.00 -4.54 -23.41
N LEU A 368 -14.43 -3.34 -23.56
CA LEU A 368 -14.30 -2.35 -22.48
C LEU A 368 -15.66 -1.84 -22.01
N ASP A 369 -16.57 -1.59 -22.96
CA ASP A 369 -17.94 -1.11 -22.67
C ASP A 369 -18.75 -2.14 -21.88
N HIS A 370 -18.54 -3.43 -22.12
CA HIS A 370 -19.23 -4.52 -21.43
C HIS A 370 -18.53 -5.00 -20.15
N ALA A 371 -17.29 -4.58 -19.90
CA ALA A 371 -16.49 -5.05 -18.77
C ALA A 371 -17.16 -4.78 -17.40
N VAL A 372 -17.77 -3.59 -17.22
CA VAL A 372 -18.46 -3.23 -15.98
C VAL A 372 -19.75 -4.04 -15.83
N VAL A 373 -20.53 -4.11 -16.89
CA VAL A 373 -21.81 -4.86 -16.93
C VAL A 373 -21.54 -6.33 -16.60
N ALA A 374 -20.58 -6.95 -17.27
CA ALA A 374 -20.21 -8.34 -17.03
C ALA A 374 -19.75 -8.64 -15.60
N ALA A 375 -18.99 -7.69 -14.99
CA ALA A 375 -18.52 -7.81 -13.60
C ALA A 375 -19.68 -7.74 -12.58
N TYR A 376 -20.78 -7.08 -12.91
CA TYR A 376 -21.96 -6.92 -12.05
C TYR A 376 -23.18 -7.73 -12.51
N THR A 377 -23.04 -8.52 -13.58
CA THR A 377 -24.06 -9.52 -13.96
C THR A 377 -23.95 -10.74 -13.05
N ARG A 378 -25.11 -11.29 -12.67
CA ARG A 378 -25.19 -12.52 -11.88
C ARG A 378 -24.68 -13.71 -12.69
N ARG A 379 -23.67 -14.41 -12.20
CA ARG A 379 -23.18 -15.66 -12.79
C ARG A 379 -23.33 -16.82 -11.81
N PRO A 380 -23.67 -18.04 -12.27
CA PRO A 380 -23.65 -19.25 -11.45
C PRO A 380 -22.30 -19.42 -10.77
N GLY A 381 -22.28 -19.87 -9.51
CA GLY A 381 -21.03 -20.09 -8.76
C GLY A 381 -20.33 -18.84 -8.23
N HIS A 382 -20.82 -17.64 -8.54
CA HIS A 382 -20.23 -16.40 -8.03
C HIS A 382 -21.16 -15.70 -7.02
N PRO A 383 -20.62 -14.99 -6.01
CA PRO A 383 -21.40 -14.22 -5.07
C PRO A 383 -22.29 -13.20 -5.78
N ARG A 384 -23.54 -13.08 -5.34
CA ARG A 384 -24.48 -12.09 -5.90
C ARG A 384 -23.87 -10.68 -5.83
N PRO A 385 -23.94 -9.90 -6.93
CA PRO A 385 -23.55 -8.50 -6.91
C PRO A 385 -24.37 -7.72 -5.88
N ARG A 386 -23.72 -6.86 -5.12
CA ARG A 386 -24.39 -5.97 -4.14
C ARG A 386 -25.02 -4.76 -4.80
N TYR A 387 -24.56 -4.42 -5.98
CA TYR A 387 -24.98 -3.25 -6.76
C TYR A 387 -25.47 -3.70 -8.13
N SER A 388 -26.39 -2.96 -8.71
CA SER A 388 -26.81 -3.17 -10.10
C SER A 388 -25.69 -2.76 -11.06
N ALA A 389 -25.63 -3.39 -12.24
CA ALA A 389 -24.67 -3.04 -13.27
C ALA A 389 -24.75 -1.55 -13.65
N GLU A 390 -25.97 -1.02 -13.78
CA GLU A 390 -26.21 0.38 -14.11
C GLU A 390 -25.66 1.34 -13.05
N THR A 391 -25.91 1.06 -11.76
CA THR A 391 -25.39 1.88 -10.65
C THR A 391 -23.88 1.83 -10.62
N ALA A 392 -23.28 0.64 -10.85
CA ALA A 392 -21.84 0.46 -10.87
C ALA A 392 -21.19 1.20 -12.03
N GLU A 393 -21.77 1.11 -13.22
CA GLU A 393 -21.28 1.80 -14.41
C GLU A 393 -21.35 3.31 -14.24
N ARG A 394 -22.46 3.85 -13.76
CA ARG A 394 -22.63 5.28 -13.48
C ARG A 394 -21.60 5.79 -12.49
N ALA A 395 -21.40 5.08 -11.38
CA ALA A 395 -20.41 5.44 -10.37
C ALA A 395 -18.97 5.39 -10.91
N LEU A 396 -18.61 4.37 -11.67
CA LEU A 396 -17.26 4.25 -12.25
C LEU A 396 -17.02 5.27 -13.35
N ARG A 397 -18.02 5.62 -14.17
CA ARG A 397 -17.93 6.73 -15.14
C ARG A 397 -17.65 8.06 -14.43
N TYR A 398 -18.41 8.36 -13.38
CA TYR A 398 -18.21 9.57 -12.59
C TYR A 398 -16.78 9.63 -12.01
N VAL A 399 -16.34 8.54 -11.38
CA VAL A 399 -14.98 8.45 -10.82
C VAL A 399 -13.91 8.62 -11.92
N ALA A 400 -14.08 7.96 -13.07
CA ALA A 400 -13.14 8.05 -14.18
C ALA A 400 -13.03 9.48 -14.73
N ALA A 401 -14.18 10.16 -14.89
CA ALA A 401 -14.23 11.56 -15.35
C ALA A 401 -13.55 12.51 -14.36
N ARG A 402 -13.75 12.32 -13.06
CA ARG A 402 -13.06 13.14 -12.03
C ARG A 402 -11.56 12.94 -12.05
N LEU A 403 -11.10 11.70 -12.14
CA LEU A 403 -9.65 11.42 -12.24
C LEU A 403 -9.04 11.98 -13.52
N ALA A 404 -9.77 11.96 -14.64
CA ALA A 404 -9.33 12.57 -15.89
C ALA A 404 -9.22 14.11 -15.76
N GLN A 405 -10.18 14.76 -15.09
CA GLN A 405 -10.14 16.22 -14.80
C GLN A 405 -8.95 16.58 -13.90
N GLU A 406 -8.65 15.74 -12.89
CA GLU A 406 -7.50 15.93 -12.00
C GLU A 406 -6.16 15.55 -12.65
N GLY A 407 -6.17 14.94 -13.84
CA GLY A 407 -4.96 14.49 -14.55
C GLY A 407 -4.21 13.37 -13.82
N THR A 408 -4.91 12.59 -12.98
CA THR A 408 -4.32 11.52 -12.17
C THR A 408 -4.99 10.17 -12.44
N ARG A 409 -4.26 9.08 -12.15
CA ARG A 409 -4.81 7.72 -12.11
C ARG A 409 -5.08 7.22 -10.70
N ASP A 410 -4.57 7.93 -9.70
CA ASP A 410 -4.66 7.59 -8.30
C ASP A 410 -5.96 8.11 -7.69
N LEU A 411 -6.89 7.21 -7.43
CA LEU A 411 -8.08 7.51 -6.66
C LEU A 411 -7.74 7.51 -5.17
N ARG A 412 -7.48 8.69 -4.65
CA ARG A 412 -7.23 8.95 -3.23
C ARG A 412 -8.57 9.17 -2.54
N TRP A 413 -9.05 8.20 -1.77
CA TRP A 413 -10.37 8.31 -1.12
C TRP A 413 -10.54 9.59 -0.26
N TRP A 414 -9.45 10.13 0.25
CA TRP A 414 -9.44 11.38 1.02
C TRP A 414 -9.53 12.66 0.17
N HIS A 415 -9.45 12.55 -1.16
CA HIS A 415 -9.73 13.65 -2.09
C HIS A 415 -11.20 13.71 -2.49
N ILE A 416 -11.95 12.61 -2.34
CA ILE A 416 -13.39 12.53 -2.65
C ILE A 416 -14.20 13.69 -2.03
N PRO A 417 -13.93 14.14 -0.78
CA PRO A 417 -14.61 15.31 -0.22
C PRO A 417 -14.43 16.60 -1.04
N GLY A 418 -13.41 16.70 -1.87
CA GLY A 418 -13.19 17.83 -2.76
C GLY A 418 -14.06 17.84 -4.02
N TRP A 419 -14.71 16.73 -4.36
CA TRP A 419 -15.47 16.59 -5.61
C TRP A 419 -16.83 17.28 -5.60
N THR A 420 -17.35 17.61 -4.42
CA THR A 420 -18.66 18.23 -4.26
C THR A 420 -18.59 19.50 -3.40
N GLY A 421 -19.65 20.31 -3.47
CA GLY A 421 -19.78 21.52 -2.66
C GLY A 421 -19.73 21.22 -1.15
N ARG A 422 -19.11 22.10 -0.38
CA ARG A 422 -18.99 21.92 1.09
C ARG A 422 -20.29 22.23 1.85
N ARG A 423 -21.15 23.11 1.30
CA ARG A 423 -22.35 23.61 1.98
C ARG A 423 -23.35 22.54 2.45
N PRO A 424 -23.77 21.56 1.61
CA PRO A 424 -24.70 20.51 2.06
C PRO A 424 -24.16 19.69 3.23
N ARG A 425 -22.87 19.36 3.19
CA ARG A 425 -22.22 18.61 4.28
C ARG A 425 -22.16 19.39 5.57
N MET A 426 -21.91 20.70 5.48
CA MET A 426 -21.94 21.57 6.65
C MET A 426 -23.31 21.61 7.29
N ILE A 427 -24.36 21.76 6.49
CA ILE A 427 -25.75 21.76 6.97
C ILE A 427 -26.05 20.43 7.64
N ALA A 428 -25.64 19.30 7.05
CA ALA A 428 -25.80 17.98 7.64
C ALA A 428 -25.05 17.84 8.98
N VAL A 429 -23.78 18.27 9.04
CA VAL A 429 -22.99 18.23 10.29
C VAL A 429 -23.60 19.17 11.33
N TRP A 430 -24.01 20.36 10.94
CA TRP A 430 -24.69 21.31 11.81
C TRP A 430 -25.97 20.73 12.38
N PHE A 431 -26.82 20.15 11.54
CA PHE A 431 -28.09 19.54 11.96
C PHE A 431 -27.86 18.38 12.94
N VAL A 432 -27.00 17.42 12.59
CA VAL A 432 -26.69 16.28 13.46
C VAL A 432 -26.07 16.75 14.79
N SER A 433 -25.15 17.69 14.75
CA SER A 433 -24.56 18.24 15.98
C SER A 433 -25.58 18.98 16.84
N SER A 434 -26.50 19.74 16.22
CA SER A 434 -27.56 20.44 16.92
C SER A 434 -28.55 19.47 17.59
N VAL A 435 -28.90 18.37 16.91
CA VAL A 435 -29.77 17.32 17.46
C VAL A 435 -29.11 16.59 18.64
N VAL A 436 -27.80 16.27 18.52
CA VAL A 436 -27.06 15.54 19.56
C VAL A 436 -26.76 16.42 20.77
N CYS A 437 -26.35 17.67 20.55
CA CYS A 437 -25.91 18.58 21.62
C CYS A 437 -27.04 19.50 22.12
N GLY A 438 -28.15 19.61 21.39
CA GLY A 438 -29.26 20.50 21.72
C GLY A 438 -29.94 20.13 23.04
N PRO A 439 -30.51 18.93 23.21
CA PRO A 439 -31.24 18.58 24.42
C PRO A 439 -30.45 18.73 25.71
N PRO A 440 -29.18 18.24 25.78
CA PRO A 440 -28.35 18.50 26.96
C PRO A 440 -28.05 19.99 27.16
N GLY A 441 -27.85 20.75 26.06
CA GLY A 441 -27.62 22.19 26.09
C GLY A 441 -28.83 22.97 26.61
N VAL A 442 -30.05 22.54 26.28
CA VAL A 442 -31.34 23.10 26.81
C VAL A 442 -31.37 22.96 28.32
N ILE A 443 -31.16 21.74 28.80
CA ILE A 443 -31.23 21.42 30.22
C ILE A 443 -30.17 22.23 31.00
N MET A 444 -28.97 22.33 30.45
CA MET A 444 -27.89 23.13 31.01
C MET A 444 -28.23 24.63 31.07
N ALA A 445 -28.75 25.20 29.98
CA ALA A 445 -29.13 26.60 29.90
C ALA A 445 -30.27 26.93 30.85
N TRP A 446 -31.27 26.06 30.97
CA TRP A 446 -32.39 26.22 31.90
C TRP A 446 -31.92 26.21 33.36
N SER A 447 -30.98 25.36 33.68
CA SER A 447 -30.42 25.27 35.06
C SER A 447 -29.62 26.49 35.46
N LEU A 448 -28.92 27.14 34.50
CA LEU A 448 -28.08 28.33 34.74
C LEU A 448 -28.87 29.65 34.68
N PHE A 449 -29.87 29.74 33.83
CA PHE A 449 -30.61 30.95 33.55
C PHE A 449 -32.12 30.69 33.57
N PRO A 450 -32.72 30.45 34.76
CA PRO A 450 -34.14 30.11 34.88
C PRO A 450 -35.07 31.26 34.47
N SER A 451 -34.57 32.49 34.30
CA SER A 451 -35.31 33.66 33.86
C SER A 451 -35.50 33.71 32.33
N ILE A 452 -34.75 32.94 31.56
CA ILE A 452 -34.90 32.86 30.09
C ILE A 452 -35.79 31.68 29.77
N PRO A 453 -36.82 31.82 28.87
CA PRO A 453 -37.61 30.68 28.42
C PRO A 453 -36.70 29.53 27.97
N SER A 454 -36.80 28.38 28.59
CA SER A 454 -35.93 27.22 28.37
C SER A 454 -35.82 26.79 26.91
N ALA A 455 -36.92 26.95 26.16
CA ALA A 455 -36.96 26.68 24.72
C ALA A 455 -36.02 27.63 23.93
N VAL A 456 -35.98 28.91 24.28
CA VAL A 456 -35.14 29.92 23.58
C VAL A 456 -33.67 29.73 23.91
N ALA A 457 -33.34 29.52 25.19
CA ALA A 457 -31.96 29.28 25.62
C ALA A 457 -31.41 28.00 25.01
N GLY A 458 -32.23 26.94 24.92
CA GLY A 458 -31.83 25.67 24.30
C GLY A 458 -31.67 25.75 22.80
N ALA A 459 -32.56 26.45 22.12
CA ALA A 459 -32.43 26.67 20.68
C ALA A 459 -31.12 27.44 20.34
N LEU A 460 -30.81 28.49 21.10
CA LEU A 460 -29.60 29.25 20.93
C LEU A 460 -28.35 28.41 21.21
N ALA A 461 -28.33 27.60 22.25
CA ALA A 461 -27.22 26.70 22.59
C ALA A 461 -27.02 25.63 21.51
N ALA A 462 -28.10 25.03 21.00
CA ALA A 462 -28.04 24.05 19.93
C ALA A 462 -27.53 24.65 18.61
N ILE A 463 -28.00 25.84 18.25
CA ILE A 463 -27.58 26.57 17.04
C ILE A 463 -26.10 26.96 17.16
N ALA A 464 -25.69 27.54 18.27
CA ALA A 464 -24.31 28.00 18.48
C ALA A 464 -23.32 26.82 18.54
N GLY A 465 -23.66 25.76 19.27
CA GLY A 465 -22.84 24.56 19.37
C GLY A 465 -22.67 23.83 18.03
N GLY A 466 -23.79 23.63 17.32
CA GLY A 466 -23.78 23.03 15.98
C GLY A 466 -23.03 23.87 14.96
N TYR A 467 -23.16 25.20 15.02
CA TYR A 467 -22.43 26.13 14.14
C TYR A 467 -20.93 26.08 14.39
N GLY A 468 -20.49 26.01 15.66
CA GLY A 468 -19.08 25.83 16.01
C GLY A 468 -18.47 24.58 15.43
N VAL A 469 -19.19 23.45 15.48
CA VAL A 469 -18.75 22.17 14.87
C VAL A 469 -18.69 22.28 13.35
N ALA A 470 -19.70 22.91 12.73
CA ALA A 470 -19.73 23.10 11.28
C ALA A 470 -18.60 24.02 10.78
N LEU A 471 -18.29 25.09 11.52
CA LEU A 471 -17.15 25.97 11.22
C LEU A 471 -15.81 25.22 11.31
N GLN A 472 -15.63 24.37 12.33
CA GLN A 472 -14.44 23.55 12.46
C GLN A 472 -14.32 22.52 11.32
N PHE A 473 -15.45 22.01 10.81
CA PHE A 473 -15.48 21.15 9.62
C PHE A 473 -15.03 21.88 8.35
N LEU A 474 -15.31 23.20 8.25
CA LEU A 474 -14.89 24.06 7.12
C LEU A 474 -13.42 24.45 7.11
N ALA A 475 -12.87 24.73 8.26
CA ALA A 475 -11.59 25.44 8.41
C ALA A 475 -10.36 24.64 7.93
N ARG A 476 -10.52 23.45 7.32
CA ARG A 476 -9.40 22.53 7.09
C ARG A 476 -9.10 22.28 5.63
N SER A 477 -7.84 22.56 5.27
CA SER A 477 -7.14 21.92 4.15
C SER A 477 -7.13 20.41 4.38
N VAL A 478 -7.36 19.61 3.33
CA VAL A 478 -7.43 18.15 3.38
C VAL A 478 -6.06 17.58 3.76
N PRO A 479 -5.83 17.14 5.01
CA PRO A 479 -4.59 16.49 5.37
C PRO A 479 -4.54 15.10 4.75
N GLN A 480 -3.35 14.64 4.39
CA GLN A 480 -3.16 13.25 4.00
C GLN A 480 -3.50 12.32 5.18
N PRO A 481 -4.13 11.17 4.96
CA PRO A 481 -4.38 10.22 6.02
C PRO A 481 -3.04 9.71 6.53
N LEU A 482 -2.91 9.65 7.85
CA LEU A 482 -1.75 9.03 8.47
C LEU A 482 -1.79 7.53 8.17
N SER A 483 -0.72 7.01 7.59
CA SER A 483 -0.50 5.58 7.51
C SER A 483 -0.30 5.06 8.94
N SER A 484 -1.18 4.17 9.38
CA SER A 484 -1.06 3.25 10.53
C SER A 484 -0.08 3.64 11.66
N ALA A 485 -0.35 4.74 12.39
CA ALA A 485 0.29 4.96 13.69
C ALA A 485 -0.35 4.03 14.72
N GLY A 486 0.43 3.15 15.34
CA GLY A 486 -0.06 2.26 16.38
C GLY A 486 -0.40 3.02 17.68
N TRP A 487 -1.31 2.48 18.50
CA TRP A 487 -1.72 3.06 19.79
C TRP A 487 -0.56 3.38 20.74
N ARG A 488 0.53 2.59 20.65
CA ARG A 488 1.73 2.76 21.50
C ARG A 488 2.57 3.97 21.11
N ASP A 489 2.39 4.50 19.90
CA ASP A 489 3.10 5.69 19.42
C ASP A 489 2.54 7.00 20.03
N ILE A 490 1.34 6.92 20.59
CA ILE A 490 0.69 8.05 21.26
C ILE A 490 1.38 8.33 22.62
N PHE A 491 1.88 7.29 23.32
CA PHE A 491 2.47 7.39 24.65
C PHE A 491 4.01 7.38 24.63
N THR A 492 4.64 8.33 23.97
CA THR A 492 6.10 8.49 24.03
C THR A 492 6.53 9.34 25.24
N ARG A 493 7.78 9.17 25.69
CA ARG A 493 8.34 9.99 26.79
C ARG A 493 8.21 11.50 26.54
N GLU A 494 8.32 11.95 25.30
CA GLU A 494 8.18 13.37 24.93
C GLU A 494 6.72 13.83 24.98
N THR A 495 5.78 12.99 24.52
CA THR A 495 4.36 13.28 24.62
C THR A 495 3.91 13.33 26.09
N VAL A 496 4.34 12.40 26.90
CA VAL A 496 4.04 12.41 28.35
C VAL A 496 4.62 13.66 29.01
N ARG A 497 5.86 14.04 28.70
CA ARG A 497 6.52 15.24 29.28
C ARG A 497 5.86 16.55 28.84
N SER A 498 5.39 16.65 27.61
CA SER A 498 4.65 17.83 27.14
C SER A 498 3.29 17.96 27.81
N GLY A 499 2.58 16.85 27.99
CA GLY A 499 1.30 16.83 28.69
C GLY A 499 1.41 17.17 30.17
N ILE A 500 2.43 16.69 30.87
CA ILE A 500 2.69 17.07 32.25
C ILE A 500 2.93 18.58 32.36
N ARG A 501 3.72 19.17 31.46
CA ARG A 501 3.95 20.63 31.45
C ARG A 501 2.65 21.40 31.21
N GLN A 502 1.82 20.94 30.30
CA GLN A 502 0.57 21.60 29.95
C GLN A 502 -0.47 21.42 31.06
N TRP A 503 -0.53 20.25 31.68
CA TRP A 503 -1.32 20.00 32.87
C TRP A 503 -0.96 20.95 34.02
N LEU A 504 0.34 21.12 34.30
CA LEU A 504 0.80 22.06 35.32
C LEU A 504 0.40 23.50 34.98
N PHE A 505 0.56 23.91 33.70
CA PHE A 505 0.22 25.26 33.26
C PHE A 505 -1.29 25.56 33.37
N VAL A 506 -2.13 24.65 32.85
CA VAL A 506 -3.59 24.78 32.88
C VAL A 506 -4.09 24.65 34.35
N GLY A 507 -3.57 23.70 35.11
CA GLY A 507 -3.93 23.52 36.52
C GLY A 507 -3.61 24.75 37.35
N THR A 508 -2.43 25.34 37.17
CA THR A 508 -2.04 26.57 37.89
C THR A 508 -2.91 27.75 37.50
N GLY A 509 -3.21 27.92 36.20
CA GLY A 509 -4.11 28.97 35.72
C GLY A 509 -5.52 28.88 36.31
N LEU A 510 -6.07 27.67 36.39
CA LEU A 510 -7.39 27.40 36.97
C LEU A 510 -7.40 27.58 38.48
N CYS A 511 -6.34 27.18 39.19
CA CYS A 511 -6.18 27.40 40.63
C CYS A 511 -6.15 28.89 41.00
N LEU A 512 -5.70 29.76 40.08
CA LEU A 512 -5.69 31.22 40.30
C LEU A 512 -7.04 31.86 39.97
N VAL A 513 -7.79 31.37 38.99
CA VAL A 513 -9.01 32.01 38.51
C VAL A 513 -10.29 31.48 39.19
N LEU A 514 -10.41 30.17 39.41
CA LEU A 514 -11.64 29.58 39.93
C LEU A 514 -12.01 30.01 41.34
N PRO A 515 -11.07 30.18 42.32
CA PRO A 515 -11.40 30.69 43.65
C PRO A 515 -11.92 32.12 43.64
N LEU A 516 -11.63 32.90 42.56
CA LEU A 516 -12.13 34.30 42.40
C LEU A 516 -13.57 34.32 41.87
N VAL A 517 -14.05 33.22 41.29
CA VAL A 517 -15.36 33.15 40.63
C VAL A 517 -16.36 32.32 41.47
N LEU A 518 -15.91 31.36 42.23
CA LEU A 518 -16.71 30.42 43.02
C LEU A 518 -16.48 30.68 44.52
N ASP A 519 -17.55 30.93 45.25
CA ASP A 519 -17.52 31.10 46.72
C ASP A 519 -18.47 30.07 47.39
N PRO A 520 -18.00 29.15 48.28
CA PRO A 520 -16.59 28.84 48.55
C PRO A 520 -15.90 28.07 47.41
N GLY A 521 -14.68 28.46 47.11
CA GLY A 521 -13.88 27.81 46.02
C GLY A 521 -13.50 26.37 46.37
N PRO A 522 -13.39 25.52 45.35
CA PRO A 522 -12.95 24.14 45.55
C PRO A 522 -11.50 24.09 46.04
N PRO A 523 -11.12 23.06 46.86
CA PRO A 523 -9.76 22.94 47.36
C PRO A 523 -8.75 22.73 46.22
N VAL A 524 -7.59 23.36 46.33
CA VAL A 524 -6.55 23.42 45.30
C VAL A 524 -6.14 22.03 44.77
N TRP A 525 -6.05 21.03 45.65
CA TRP A 525 -5.70 19.65 45.25
C TRP A 525 -6.75 19.05 44.30
N LEU A 526 -8.03 19.35 44.50
CA LEU A 526 -9.12 18.87 43.64
C LEU A 526 -9.01 19.48 42.25
N LEU A 527 -8.63 20.77 42.15
CA LEU A 527 -8.41 21.45 40.88
C LEU A 527 -7.26 20.82 40.06
N TYR A 528 -6.16 20.45 40.71
CA TYR A 528 -5.08 19.73 40.06
C TYR A 528 -5.47 18.31 39.66
N LEU A 529 -6.18 17.58 40.49
CA LEU A 529 -6.67 16.24 40.15
C LEU A 529 -7.59 16.26 38.94
N VAL A 530 -8.46 17.25 38.90
CA VAL A 530 -9.45 17.43 37.83
C VAL A 530 -8.82 17.92 36.50
N THR A 531 -7.75 18.71 36.55
CA THR A 531 -7.01 19.16 35.36
C THR A 531 -6.09 18.09 34.78
N LEU A 532 -5.82 16.99 35.51
CA LEU A 532 -4.99 15.89 35.01
C LEU A 532 -5.52 15.25 33.72
N PRO A 533 -6.82 14.95 33.56
CA PRO A 533 -7.37 14.46 32.31
C PRO A 533 -7.29 15.47 31.15
N ILE A 534 -7.32 16.79 31.42
CA ILE A 534 -7.15 17.82 30.39
C ILE A 534 -5.72 17.84 29.87
N GLY A 535 -4.73 17.82 30.76
CA GLY A 535 -3.34 17.70 30.37
C GLY A 535 -3.11 16.43 29.54
N PHE A 536 -3.79 15.33 29.88
CA PHE A 536 -3.74 14.07 29.11
C PHE A 536 -4.54 14.13 27.81
N SER A 537 -5.70 14.78 27.76
CA SER A 537 -6.46 14.94 26.52
C SER A 537 -5.78 15.87 25.53
N GLU A 538 -5.18 16.95 26.02
CA GLU A 538 -4.35 17.83 25.19
C GLU A 538 -3.00 17.17 24.83
N LEU A 539 -2.46 16.28 25.66
CA LEU A 539 -1.33 15.43 25.35
C LEU A 539 -1.61 14.57 24.11
N LEU A 540 -2.79 13.98 24.02
CA LEU A 540 -3.24 13.23 22.86
C LEU A 540 -3.53 14.15 21.66
N VAL A 541 -3.93 15.39 21.94
CA VAL A 541 -4.26 16.43 20.94
C VAL A 541 -3.01 17.20 20.47
N THR A 542 -2.11 17.60 21.37
CA THR A 542 -0.98 18.49 21.06
C THR A 542 0.36 17.80 20.92
N GLY A 543 0.61 16.68 21.60
CA GLY A 543 1.90 16.00 21.55
C GLY A 543 2.23 15.48 20.15
N ARG A 544 1.31 14.80 19.51
CA ARG A 544 1.32 14.40 18.08
C ARG A 544 -0.02 14.70 17.42
N GLY A 545 -1.05 14.95 18.21
CA GLY A 545 -2.37 15.31 17.77
C GLY A 545 -2.43 16.67 17.07
N HIS A 546 -1.46 17.58 17.23
CA HIS A 546 -1.46 18.85 16.53
C HIS A 546 -1.45 18.66 14.99
N LYS A 547 -0.86 17.59 14.46
CA LYS A 547 -1.00 17.21 13.04
C LYS A 547 -2.24 16.35 12.74
N ILE A 548 -2.76 15.63 13.72
CA ILE A 548 -4.00 14.85 13.61
C ILE A 548 -5.22 15.74 13.84
N LEU A 549 -5.08 16.74 14.71
CA LEU A 549 -6.12 17.60 15.22
C LEU A 549 -5.92 19.10 14.89
N SER A 550 -4.92 19.47 14.03
CA SER A 550 -4.65 20.86 13.64
C SER A 550 -5.83 21.55 12.96
N GLY A 551 -6.89 21.61 13.66
CA GLY A 551 -8.15 22.16 13.24
C GLY A 551 -8.95 22.76 14.38
N THR A 552 -8.40 22.92 15.56
CA THR A 552 -9.00 23.80 16.56
C THR A 552 -8.45 25.21 16.35
N PRO A 553 -9.29 26.22 16.06
CA PRO A 553 -8.83 27.56 15.71
C PRO A 553 -8.17 28.33 16.85
N PHE A 554 -8.10 27.77 18.06
CA PHE A 554 -7.64 28.49 19.24
C PHE A 554 -6.11 28.54 19.41
N LEU A 555 -5.30 27.79 18.64
CA LEU A 555 -3.84 27.66 18.88
C LEU A 555 -2.96 27.80 17.61
N SER A 556 -3.45 28.36 16.50
CA SER A 556 -2.66 28.44 15.26
C SER A 556 -1.88 29.75 15.05
N ALA A 557 -1.70 30.57 16.06
CA ALA A 557 -0.89 31.77 15.97
C ALA A 557 0.54 31.52 16.47
N GLY A 558 1.37 30.89 15.67
CA GLY A 558 2.81 30.84 15.94
C GLY A 558 3.56 29.60 15.45
N SER A 559 4.36 29.83 14.44
CA SER A 559 5.54 29.07 13.98
C SER A 559 5.38 28.10 12.81
N GLY A 560 5.66 28.66 11.64
CA GLY A 560 5.83 27.92 10.37
C GLY A 560 7.22 27.30 10.14
N ARG A 561 7.96 26.88 11.16
CA ARG A 561 9.36 26.46 10.97
C ARG A 561 9.75 25.05 11.50
N ASN A 562 8.79 24.20 11.88
CA ASN A 562 9.09 22.86 12.43
C ASN A 562 8.40 21.69 11.68
N TYR A 563 8.08 21.87 10.40
CA TYR A 563 7.40 20.82 9.62
C TYR A 563 8.26 19.55 9.38
N ASP A 564 9.58 19.69 9.28
CA ASP A 564 10.45 18.55 8.91
C ASP A 564 10.85 17.67 10.11
N LYS A 565 11.02 18.23 11.29
CA LYS A 565 11.32 17.44 12.51
C LYS A 565 10.19 16.55 13.02
N VAL A 566 8.95 16.87 12.67
CA VAL A 566 7.77 16.10 13.13
C VAL A 566 7.50 14.90 12.21
N ARG A 567 8.04 14.92 10.97
CA ARG A 567 7.99 13.79 10.04
C ARG A 567 8.81 12.58 10.56
N GLU A 568 9.93 12.83 11.25
CA GLU A 568 10.80 11.80 11.83
C GLU A 568 10.24 11.09 13.09
N VAL A 569 9.30 11.71 13.77
CA VAL A 569 8.81 11.22 15.08
C VAL A 569 7.69 10.19 14.96
N PHE A 570 7.05 10.04 13.76
CA PHE A 570 5.87 9.17 13.60
C PHE A 570 6.14 7.72 13.19
N ALA A 571 7.39 7.30 13.21
CA ALA A 571 7.78 5.98 12.75
C ALA A 571 8.33 5.10 13.89
N ARG A 572 7.51 4.32 14.58
CA ARG A 572 7.96 3.19 15.41
C ARG A 572 7.14 1.92 15.14
N PRO A 573 7.82 0.77 15.03
CA PRO A 573 7.19 -0.49 14.70
C PRO A 573 6.59 -1.15 15.94
N GLN A 574 5.44 -1.76 15.78
CA GLN A 574 5.10 -2.93 16.58
C GLN A 574 4.09 -3.81 15.83
N VAL A 575 4.36 -5.11 15.96
CA VAL A 575 3.61 -6.24 15.43
C VAL A 575 3.65 -6.27 13.89
N VAL A 576 4.40 -7.23 13.41
CA VAL A 576 4.47 -7.64 12.03
C VAL A 576 3.09 -8.10 11.58
N ASP A 577 2.27 -7.16 11.15
CA ASP A 577 1.14 -7.49 10.31
C ASP A 577 1.71 -7.69 8.91
N THR A 578 1.68 -8.91 8.43
CA THR A 578 2.25 -9.33 7.14
C THR A 578 1.47 -8.80 5.94
N ARG A 579 0.55 -7.85 6.15
CA ARG A 579 -0.31 -7.29 5.09
C ARG A 579 0.16 -5.91 4.67
N SER A 580 0.14 -5.67 3.37
CA SER A 580 0.21 -4.31 2.83
C SER A 580 -1.02 -3.52 3.27
N VAL A 581 -0.83 -2.24 3.59
CA VAL A 581 -1.94 -1.38 4.06
C VAL A 581 -2.84 -1.04 2.88
N GLY A 582 -4.02 -1.66 2.85
CA GLY A 582 -5.03 -1.39 1.82
C GLY A 582 -5.81 -0.08 2.08
N PRO A 583 -6.48 0.47 1.03
CA PRO A 583 -7.24 1.72 1.17
C PRO A 583 -8.36 1.65 2.22
N VAL A 584 -9.03 0.50 2.35
CA VAL A 584 -10.10 0.27 3.35
C VAL A 584 -9.54 0.21 4.76
N ASP A 585 -8.36 -0.37 4.94
CA ASP A 585 -7.74 -0.51 6.26
C ASP A 585 -7.31 0.86 6.78
N VAL A 586 -6.74 1.71 5.92
CA VAL A 586 -6.43 3.11 6.26
C VAL A 586 -7.71 3.88 6.62
N TRP A 587 -8.79 3.68 5.86
CA TRP A 587 -10.08 4.33 6.13
C TRP A 587 -10.69 3.88 7.46
N ARG A 588 -10.70 2.57 7.73
CA ARG A 588 -11.19 1.99 9.01
C ARG A 588 -10.37 2.44 10.20
N HIS A 589 -9.05 2.41 10.06
CA HIS A 589 -8.13 2.86 11.11
C HIS A 589 -8.36 4.33 11.46
N HIS A 590 -8.54 5.19 10.45
CA HIS A 590 -8.82 6.60 10.64
C HIS A 590 -10.13 6.85 11.39
N ILE A 591 -11.19 6.07 11.10
CA ILE A 591 -12.46 6.14 11.84
C ILE A 591 -12.26 5.68 13.28
N GLY A 592 -11.67 4.50 13.49
CA GLY A 592 -11.48 3.92 14.81
C GLY A 592 -10.67 4.82 15.74
N LEU A 593 -9.57 5.38 15.24
CA LEU A 593 -8.72 6.31 15.99
C LEU A 593 -9.50 7.56 16.41
N ARG A 594 -10.29 8.15 15.50
CA ARG A 594 -11.06 9.36 15.79
C ARG A 594 -12.21 9.11 16.76
N LEU A 595 -12.88 7.98 16.64
CA LEU A 595 -13.92 7.56 17.62
C LEU A 595 -13.32 7.40 19.01
N PHE A 596 -12.19 6.72 19.11
CA PHE A 596 -11.51 6.55 20.41
C PHE A 596 -11.06 7.88 21.02
N LEU A 597 -10.41 8.75 20.22
CA LEU A 597 -10.00 10.07 20.68
C LEU A 597 -11.20 10.92 21.09
N GLY A 598 -12.31 10.83 20.38
CA GLY A 598 -13.56 11.51 20.71
C GLY A 598 -14.12 11.05 22.06
N LEU A 599 -14.21 9.72 22.26
CA LEU A 599 -14.66 9.14 23.52
C LEU A 599 -13.75 9.52 24.67
N LEU A 600 -12.44 9.43 24.47
CA LEU A 600 -11.45 9.78 25.51
C LEU A 600 -11.52 11.27 25.90
N THR A 601 -11.62 12.16 24.91
CA THR A 601 -11.75 13.61 25.13
C THR A 601 -13.06 13.94 25.84
N GLY A 602 -14.15 13.30 25.43
CA GLY A 602 -15.47 13.46 26.06
C GLY A 602 -15.46 12.98 27.52
N PHE A 603 -14.88 11.81 27.77
CA PHE A 603 -14.76 11.27 29.12
C PHE A 603 -13.87 12.14 30.03
N ALA A 604 -12.71 12.59 29.51
CA ALA A 604 -11.82 13.49 30.22
C ALA A 604 -12.52 14.81 30.61
N LEU A 605 -13.31 15.38 29.70
CA LEU A 605 -14.06 16.61 29.95
C LEU A 605 -15.20 16.40 30.95
N ALA A 606 -15.87 15.23 30.91
CA ALA A 606 -16.89 14.85 31.89
C ALA A 606 -16.33 14.75 33.29
N LEU A 607 -15.19 14.07 33.46
CA LEU A 607 -14.49 13.98 34.74
C LEU A 607 -14.01 15.35 35.24
N TYR A 608 -13.76 16.28 34.35
CA TYR A 608 -13.33 17.63 34.69
C TYR A 608 -14.49 18.52 35.14
N ILE A 609 -15.55 18.65 34.33
CA ILE A 609 -16.63 19.59 34.61
C ILE A 609 -17.55 19.09 35.73
N GLY A 610 -17.81 17.77 35.76
CA GLY A 610 -18.75 17.17 36.72
C GLY A 610 -18.46 17.52 38.17
N PRO A 611 -17.25 17.25 38.72
CA PRO A 611 -16.90 17.57 40.07
C PRO A 611 -16.91 19.09 40.38
N ILE A 612 -16.52 19.93 39.46
CA ILE A 612 -16.48 21.40 39.64
C ILE A 612 -17.90 21.94 39.85
N VAL A 613 -18.86 21.51 39.03
CA VAL A 613 -20.25 21.97 39.10
C VAL A 613 -20.98 21.29 40.28
N ALA A 614 -20.66 20.04 40.59
CA ALA A 614 -21.23 19.31 41.74
C ALA A 614 -20.84 19.90 43.09
N TRP A 615 -19.71 20.60 43.16
CA TRP A 615 -19.22 21.25 44.40
C TRP A 615 -20.19 22.30 44.99
N GLY A 616 -21.00 22.93 44.12
CA GLY A 616 -21.96 23.95 44.48
C GLY A 616 -23.30 23.42 45.02
N GLN A 617 -23.39 22.25 45.61
CA GLN A 617 -24.61 21.61 46.19
C GLN A 617 -25.64 21.10 45.15
N TYR A 618 -25.27 21.03 43.87
CA TYR A 618 -26.17 20.55 42.80
C TYR A 618 -25.58 19.36 42.06
N PRO A 619 -25.49 18.15 42.65
CA PRO A 619 -24.83 17.00 42.04
C PRO A 619 -25.46 16.56 40.72
N LEU A 620 -26.79 16.68 40.59
CA LEU A 620 -27.50 16.39 39.34
C LEU A 620 -27.11 17.38 38.24
N LEU A 621 -26.96 18.64 38.54
CA LEU A 621 -26.53 19.67 37.59
C LEU A 621 -25.10 19.41 37.11
N GLY A 622 -24.20 19.03 38.02
CA GLY A 622 -22.84 18.63 37.70
C GLY A 622 -22.77 17.43 36.76
N ALA A 623 -23.59 16.40 36.99
CA ALA A 623 -23.67 15.24 36.13
C ALA A 623 -24.20 15.58 34.72
N MET A 624 -25.19 16.47 34.61
CA MET A 624 -25.74 16.91 33.34
C MET A 624 -24.74 17.78 32.55
N PHE A 625 -24.01 18.67 33.23
CA PHE A 625 -22.92 19.43 32.61
C PHE A 625 -21.83 18.52 32.09
N ALA A 626 -21.42 17.53 32.89
CA ALA A 626 -20.42 16.54 32.49
C ALA A 626 -20.86 15.77 31.25
N LEU A 627 -22.12 15.29 31.25
CA LEU A 627 -22.68 14.57 30.09
C LEU A 627 -22.71 15.45 28.85
N THR A 628 -23.19 16.69 28.97
CA THR A 628 -23.27 17.65 27.84
C THR A 628 -21.90 17.96 27.27
N ALA A 629 -20.94 18.24 28.13
CA ALA A 629 -19.57 18.51 27.75
C ALA A 629 -18.91 17.30 27.09
N ALA A 630 -19.16 16.09 27.62
CA ALA A 630 -18.68 14.84 27.04
C ALA A 630 -19.24 14.58 25.65
N LEU A 631 -20.55 14.75 25.48
CA LEU A 631 -21.22 14.59 24.18
C LEU A 631 -20.74 15.61 23.17
N TRP A 632 -20.60 16.87 23.58
CA TRP A 632 -20.13 17.93 22.70
C TRP A 632 -18.67 17.73 22.28
N ALA A 633 -17.77 17.46 23.22
CA ALA A 633 -16.36 17.20 22.93
C ALA A 633 -16.16 15.90 22.13
N GLY A 634 -16.93 14.86 22.43
CA GLY A 634 -16.95 13.63 21.67
C GLY A 634 -17.40 13.87 20.23
N ALA A 635 -18.54 14.54 20.03
CA ALA A 635 -19.08 14.85 18.72
C ALA A 635 -18.11 15.74 17.91
N THR A 636 -17.53 16.78 18.52
CA THR A 636 -16.55 17.65 17.84
C THR A 636 -15.31 16.89 17.43
N SER A 637 -14.77 16.03 18.28
CA SER A 637 -13.58 15.23 17.98
C SER A 637 -13.82 14.19 16.87
N VAL A 638 -15.02 13.61 16.83
CA VAL A 638 -15.40 12.64 15.78
C VAL A 638 -15.72 13.32 14.46
N LEU A 639 -16.50 14.41 14.49
CA LEU A 639 -17.00 15.07 13.28
C LEU A 639 -15.98 16.06 12.71
N ALA A 640 -15.32 16.85 13.57
CA ALA A 640 -14.41 17.90 13.12
C ALA A 640 -13.14 17.33 12.48
N GLY A 641 -12.96 17.57 11.17
CA GLY A 641 -11.79 17.16 10.39
C GLY A 641 -11.61 15.65 10.22
N ASN A 642 -12.65 14.88 10.41
CA ASN A 642 -12.62 13.46 10.11
C ASN A 642 -12.83 13.25 8.61
N LEU A 643 -11.73 12.95 7.89
CA LEU A 643 -11.75 12.68 6.44
C LEU A 643 -12.65 11.52 6.08
N ALA A 644 -12.73 10.49 6.93
CA ALA A 644 -13.56 9.34 6.66
C ALA A 644 -15.05 9.68 6.79
N VAL A 645 -15.43 10.53 7.75
CA VAL A 645 -16.81 11.07 7.87
C VAL A 645 -17.11 12.00 6.69
N ALA A 646 -16.16 12.89 6.34
CA ALA A 646 -16.33 13.77 5.19
C ALA A 646 -16.51 12.98 3.88
N THR A 647 -15.74 11.90 3.68
CA THR A 647 -15.88 11.00 2.53
C THR A 647 -17.23 10.27 2.55
N ALA A 648 -17.69 9.81 3.71
CA ALA A 648 -18.99 9.14 3.84
C ALA A 648 -20.15 10.09 3.53
N LEU A 649 -20.12 11.32 4.07
CA LEU A 649 -21.12 12.36 3.77
C LEU A 649 -21.10 12.77 2.30
N THR A 650 -19.91 12.84 1.69
CA THR A 650 -19.79 13.09 0.24
C THR A 650 -20.40 11.94 -0.56
N GLY A 651 -20.23 10.69 -0.13
CA GLY A 651 -20.89 9.55 -0.77
C GLY A 651 -22.42 9.67 -0.74
N VAL A 652 -22.99 10.14 0.36
CA VAL A 652 -24.43 10.45 0.45
C VAL A 652 -24.81 11.57 -0.51
N GLN A 653 -24.06 12.66 -0.53
CA GLN A 653 -24.31 13.78 -1.44
C GLN A 653 -24.25 13.35 -2.91
N LEU A 654 -23.23 12.61 -3.31
CA LEU A 654 -23.06 12.07 -4.66
C LEU A 654 -24.17 11.08 -5.03
N HIS A 655 -24.75 10.40 -4.05
CA HIS A 655 -25.91 9.55 -4.31
C HIS A 655 -27.11 10.37 -4.80
N PHE A 656 -27.38 11.50 -4.17
CA PHE A 656 -28.49 12.39 -4.57
C PHE A 656 -28.20 13.16 -5.86
N GLU A 657 -26.95 13.59 -6.08
CA GLU A 657 -26.55 14.38 -7.26
C GLU A 657 -26.33 13.51 -8.50
N GLU A 658 -25.70 12.35 -8.35
CA GLU A 658 -25.16 11.54 -9.46
C GLU A 658 -25.69 10.10 -9.45
N GLY A 659 -26.53 9.71 -8.50
CA GLY A 659 -27.04 8.36 -8.38
C GLY A 659 -25.98 7.30 -8.05
N THR A 660 -24.86 7.71 -7.46
CA THR A 660 -23.77 6.79 -7.07
C THR A 660 -24.16 6.01 -5.80
N PRO A 661 -23.47 4.89 -5.46
CA PRO A 661 -23.71 4.18 -4.22
C PRO A 661 -23.44 5.05 -2.98
N VAL A 662 -24.38 5.09 -2.03
CA VAL A 662 -24.26 5.83 -0.75
C VAL A 662 -22.94 5.50 -0.03
N ARG A 663 -22.57 4.20 0.00
CA ARG A 663 -21.33 3.72 0.64
C ARG A 663 -20.22 3.61 -0.38
N LEU A 664 -19.77 4.75 -0.92
CA LEU A 664 -18.83 4.82 -2.04
C LEU A 664 -17.54 4.03 -1.78
N VAL A 665 -16.90 4.14 -0.60
CA VAL A 665 -15.67 3.39 -0.28
C VAL A 665 -15.89 1.87 -0.30
N ARG A 666 -17.03 1.40 0.17
CA ARG A 666 -17.39 -0.03 0.08
C ARG A 666 -17.63 -0.49 -1.36
N PHE A 667 -18.19 0.39 -2.16
CA PHE A 667 -18.36 0.14 -3.60
C PHE A 667 -17.02 0.05 -4.31
N LEU A 668 -16.07 0.95 -4.03
CA LEU A 668 -14.73 0.89 -4.62
C LEU A 668 -14.02 -0.42 -4.26
N GLU A 669 -14.19 -0.90 -3.02
CA GLU A 669 -13.64 -2.20 -2.62
C GLU A 669 -14.34 -3.38 -3.30
N ASP A 670 -15.67 -3.31 -3.52
CA ASP A 670 -16.39 -4.32 -4.31
C ASP A 670 -15.94 -4.31 -5.77
N ALA A 671 -15.73 -3.12 -6.37
CA ALA A 671 -15.20 -2.98 -7.72
C ALA A 671 -13.74 -3.53 -7.83
N ARG A 672 -12.91 -3.37 -6.78
CA ARG A 672 -11.58 -4.00 -6.69
C ARG A 672 -11.69 -5.53 -6.71
N ARG A 673 -12.55 -6.10 -5.88
CA ARG A 673 -12.77 -7.55 -5.81
C ARG A 673 -13.32 -8.12 -7.12
N ARG A 674 -14.03 -7.30 -7.90
CA ARG A 674 -14.54 -7.64 -9.24
C ARG A 674 -13.54 -7.31 -10.35
N ASN A 675 -12.31 -6.98 -9.99
CA ASN A 675 -11.22 -6.81 -10.93
C ASN A 675 -11.35 -5.62 -11.90
N LEU A 676 -12.15 -4.61 -11.53
CA LEU A 676 -12.25 -3.34 -12.26
C LEU A 676 -11.28 -2.29 -11.72
N LEU A 677 -11.02 -2.33 -10.42
CA LEU A 677 -10.02 -1.50 -9.74
C LEU A 677 -8.90 -2.36 -9.17
N ARG A 678 -7.76 -1.76 -8.90
CA ARG A 678 -6.63 -2.32 -8.14
C ARG A 678 -6.29 -1.41 -6.97
N ALA A 679 -5.70 -1.97 -5.91
CA ALA A 679 -5.12 -1.19 -4.82
C ALA A 679 -3.60 -1.09 -5.01
N THR A 680 -3.07 0.11 -4.87
CA THR A 680 -1.63 0.38 -4.86
C THR A 680 -1.33 1.15 -3.57
N GLY A 681 -0.90 0.42 -2.53
CA GLY A 681 -0.86 0.99 -1.18
C GLY A 681 -2.25 1.51 -0.75
N PRO A 682 -2.35 2.75 -0.23
CA PRO A 682 -3.59 3.31 0.31
C PRO A 682 -4.55 3.86 -0.77
N VAL A 683 -4.23 3.76 -2.05
CA VAL A 683 -5.01 4.34 -3.16
C VAL A 683 -5.62 3.27 -4.05
N TYR A 684 -6.73 3.62 -4.71
CA TYR A 684 -7.28 2.79 -5.79
C TYR A 684 -6.81 3.32 -7.15
N GLN A 685 -6.72 2.43 -8.13
CA GLN A 685 -6.52 2.76 -9.53
C GLN A 685 -7.43 1.89 -10.39
N PHE A 686 -7.84 2.38 -11.57
CA PHE A 686 -8.44 1.49 -12.55
C PHE A 686 -7.44 0.40 -12.94
N ARG A 687 -7.90 -0.84 -13.02
CA ARG A 687 -7.03 -1.96 -13.43
C ARG A 687 -6.35 -1.71 -14.75
N HIS A 688 -7.07 -1.12 -15.70
CA HIS A 688 -6.58 -0.80 -17.02
C HIS A 688 -6.81 0.68 -17.32
N ALA A 689 -5.76 1.39 -17.71
CA ALA A 689 -5.83 2.80 -18.07
C ALA A 689 -6.85 3.05 -19.21
N ARG A 690 -6.93 2.16 -20.20
CA ARG A 690 -7.93 2.23 -21.27
C ARG A 690 -9.38 2.15 -20.77
N LEU A 691 -9.65 1.39 -19.71
CA LEU A 691 -10.98 1.35 -19.10
C LEU A 691 -11.33 2.71 -18.48
N GLN A 692 -10.39 3.33 -17.75
CA GLN A 692 -10.57 4.68 -17.20
C GLN A 692 -10.83 5.70 -18.32
N GLU A 693 -9.98 5.71 -19.35
CA GLU A 693 -10.09 6.61 -20.51
C GLU A 693 -11.44 6.44 -21.21
N ARG A 694 -11.87 5.19 -21.44
CA ARG A 694 -13.15 4.87 -22.10
C ARG A 694 -14.36 5.30 -21.28
N LEU A 695 -14.35 5.03 -19.96
CA LEU A 695 -15.43 5.45 -19.06
C LEU A 695 -15.49 6.98 -18.91
N ALA A 696 -14.35 7.65 -18.85
CA ALA A 696 -14.28 9.11 -18.79
C ALA A 696 -14.82 9.77 -20.08
N ALA A 697 -14.50 9.23 -21.26
CA ALA A 697 -14.99 9.74 -22.55
C ALA A 697 -16.51 9.65 -22.69
N ARG A 698 -17.14 8.66 -22.08
CA ARG A 698 -18.62 8.46 -22.10
C ARG A 698 -19.37 9.35 -21.09
N ASN A 699 -18.70 10.11 -20.25
CA ASN A 699 -19.29 11.02 -19.28
C ASN A 699 -19.29 12.48 -19.75
N VAL A 700 -18.81 12.77 -20.94
CA VAL A 700 -18.95 14.09 -21.55
C VAL A 700 -20.36 14.13 -22.13
N PRO A 701 -21.27 15.05 -21.69
CA PRO A 701 -22.55 15.24 -22.35
C PRO A 701 -22.28 15.67 -23.79
N GLU A 702 -22.96 15.00 -24.75
CA GLU A 702 -23.00 15.40 -26.15
C GLU A 702 -23.59 16.80 -26.31
#